data_79c7c8f0ab2b036e640895e5d64eed44
#
_entry.id   79c7c8f0ab2b036e640895e5d64eed44
#
_cell.length_a   1.000
_cell.length_b   1.000
_cell.length_c   1.000
_cell.angle_alpha   90.00
_cell.angle_beta   90.00
_cell.angle_gamma   90.00
#
_symmetry.space_group_name_H-M   'P 1'
#
loop_
_entity.id
_entity.type
_entity.pdbx_description
1 polymer ?
#
loop_
_entity_poly.entity_id
_entity_poly.type
_entity_poly.pdbx_seq_one_letter_code
_entity_poly.pdbx_strand_id
1 'polypeptide(L)'
;MKTGIFGDWTRHTWVGGFAIVIAVALAGLAGDAQNKADWPNITGGDNSTRYSPLDQINASNFNTLKVAWEWGAADAPGVDIGDINGRSLPIYVDGMLLTTSGPRRTVVSLDPATGKTLWTFQEPETPRHAYSMRSNHGKGVAYGRVNGRGVVYVTTPGFFLHALDAKTGQPLEGFGGAVPVRGFPKTGSVDMLKDLIADWDPWKNAKLPYDAAQGLPLSLGYVTTSSPPIVVNDVLIVGNSAEQGYNQTRVENVPGDILAYDAKTGKHLWKFHVIPRPGEFGHDTWENDAWKWTGDVSSWAPMSADPARGLVYIPTNGATVDYFGGFRPGDNLFGTSVIALDVKTGKRVWHHQLVKHDIWNYDTPTAPILMDVTVDGKRIPGLFQITKQSWVYSYDRTTGKPIWPMVDRPAPQSLVPTEKLPATQSHVTKPAPYDLQGRTEAHVIDYTPEIKRLALARAKERDLLAPLFAAPTHRGNKEGKGPANICPGGGGGANITGPPAADPQSGIIFVASTSGCSPTLLADAKEKDNDKMTGTTLSMFAVARGEGAPPAKPDPSDPLNGFPDIFKGPLGRITAIDMNTGEHLWMIPHGDTAQAAQDAFKNNALMKGVTADTNWGRRGTAALAATSTLLLSAGQTADNRPHLFAIDKKTGKRVGAVPTRVLGQYGLMTYLHQGKQYIVLPRNGGYTTMALP
;
A
#
# COMPACT_ATOMS: atom_id res chain seq x y z
N MET A 1 33.70 -6.39 87.56
CA MET A 1 32.85 -7.44 88.16
C MET A 1 31.82 -7.85 87.07
N LYS A 2 31.86 -9.14 86.79
CA LYS A 2 30.77 -10.01 86.35
C LYS A 2 30.03 -9.63 85.08
N THR A 3 30.32 -10.31 83.94
CA THR A 3 29.63 -11.52 83.47
C THR A 3 28.32 -11.16 82.76
N GLY A 4 28.20 -11.28 81.46
CA GLY A 4 28.11 -12.50 80.62
C GLY A 4 26.71 -12.62 80.12
N ILE A 5 26.52 -12.84 78.89
CA ILE A 5 25.85 -14.04 78.35
C ILE A 5 25.54 -13.79 76.87
N PHE A 6 26.00 -14.72 76.02
CA PHE A 6 25.72 -14.91 74.62
C PHE A 6 24.26 -15.22 74.38
N GLY A 7 23.69 -14.66 73.35
CA GLY A 7 22.42 -15.09 72.73
C GLY A 7 22.52 -15.13 71.21
N ASP A 8 22.67 -16.34 70.72
CA ASP A 8 22.66 -16.77 69.35
C ASP A 8 21.35 -16.39 68.65
N TRP A 9 21.38 -15.68 67.50
CA TRP A 9 20.23 -15.52 66.66
C TRP A 9 20.58 -16.00 65.26
N THR A 10 20.09 -17.19 65.01
CA THR A 10 20.05 -17.99 63.78
C THR A 10 19.60 -17.21 62.55
N ARG A 11 20.37 -17.42 61.51
CA ARG A 11 20.02 -17.13 60.13
C ARG A 11 18.70 -17.82 59.73
N HIS A 12 17.70 -17.05 59.40
CA HIS A 12 16.58 -17.51 58.57
C HIS A 12 16.30 -16.54 57.45
N THR A 13 16.77 -16.95 56.24
CA THR A 13 16.05 -17.01 54.97
C THR A 13 15.33 -15.74 54.50
N TRP A 14 16.05 -14.96 53.70
CA TRP A 14 15.50 -14.08 52.69
C TRP A 14 15.81 -14.66 51.29
N VAL A 15 15.20 -15.77 50.90
CA VAL A 15 15.34 -16.40 49.59
C VAL A 15 13.99 -16.41 48.84
N GLY A 16 12.87 -16.05 49.50
CA GLY A 16 11.53 -16.15 48.90
C GLY A 16 11.04 -14.93 48.10
N GLY A 17 11.64 -13.74 48.30
CA GLY A 17 11.13 -12.50 47.69
C GLY A 17 11.66 -12.18 46.29
N PHE A 18 12.86 -12.66 45.94
CA PHE A 18 13.46 -12.35 44.65
C PHE A 18 12.94 -13.23 43.49
N ALA A 19 12.51 -14.46 43.75
CA ALA A 19 11.99 -15.35 42.72
C ALA A 19 10.60 -14.93 42.21
N ILE A 20 9.76 -14.31 43.06
CA ILE A 20 8.41 -13.87 42.67
C ILE A 20 8.48 -12.58 41.82
N VAL A 21 9.41 -11.67 42.13
CA VAL A 21 9.58 -10.43 41.36
C VAL A 21 10.17 -10.72 39.95
N ILE A 22 11.07 -11.70 39.83
CA ILE A 22 11.62 -12.12 38.54
C ILE A 22 10.57 -12.88 37.71
N ALA A 23 9.70 -13.68 38.31
CA ALA A 23 8.63 -14.37 37.61
C ALA A 23 7.53 -13.43 37.13
N VAL A 24 7.20 -12.37 37.89
CA VAL A 24 6.23 -11.34 37.45
C VAL A 24 6.84 -10.42 36.37
N ALA A 25 8.15 -10.10 36.46
CA ALA A 25 8.83 -9.34 35.41
C ALA A 25 9.00 -10.14 34.09
N LEU A 26 9.19 -11.47 34.17
CA LEU A 26 9.23 -12.35 32.99
C LEU A 26 7.84 -12.64 32.43
N ALA A 27 6.79 -12.66 33.22
CA ALA A 27 5.42 -12.78 32.76
C ALA A 27 4.91 -11.48 32.08
N GLY A 28 5.42 -10.31 32.48
CA GLY A 28 5.13 -9.02 31.82
C GLY A 28 5.88 -8.79 30.52
N LEU A 29 6.93 -9.58 30.23
CA LEU A 29 7.68 -9.53 28.96
C LEU A 29 7.25 -10.62 27.97
N ALA A 30 6.33 -11.50 28.34
CA ALA A 30 5.76 -12.54 27.48
C ALA A 30 4.52 -12.08 26.70
N GLY A 31 4.13 -10.81 26.81
CA GLY A 31 3.12 -10.19 25.96
C GLY A 31 3.73 -9.83 24.60
N ASP A 32 3.32 -10.56 23.56
CA ASP A 32 3.54 -10.24 22.14
C ASP A 32 4.94 -10.52 21.51
N ALA A 33 5.64 -11.55 21.91
CA ALA A 33 6.57 -12.18 20.97
C ALA A 33 5.71 -12.86 19.89
N GLN A 34 5.56 -12.19 18.73
CA GLN A 34 4.95 -12.78 17.54
C GLN A 34 5.51 -14.20 17.36
N ASN A 35 4.64 -15.20 17.28
CA ASN A 35 5.09 -16.56 17.03
C ASN A 35 5.92 -16.55 15.75
N LYS A 36 7.17 -17.02 15.80
CA LYS A 36 8.08 -17.04 14.63
C LYS A 36 7.47 -17.69 13.39
N ALA A 37 6.50 -18.57 13.59
CA ALA A 37 5.78 -19.25 12.50
C ALA A 37 4.74 -18.36 11.81
N ASP A 38 4.26 -17.30 12.46
CA ASP A 38 3.08 -16.56 12.05
C ASP A 38 3.36 -15.45 11.03
N TRP A 39 2.32 -15.18 10.22
CA TRP A 39 2.18 -14.02 9.36
C TRP A 39 0.79 -13.41 9.63
N PRO A 40 0.64 -12.68 10.75
CA PRO A 40 -0.68 -12.43 11.38
C PRO A 40 -1.56 -11.40 10.65
N ASN A 41 -1.00 -10.62 9.74
CA ASN A 41 -1.75 -9.73 8.85
C ASN A 41 -1.12 -9.65 7.46
N ILE A 42 -1.79 -9.01 6.51
CA ILE A 42 -1.37 -8.94 5.10
C ILE A 42 -0.03 -8.24 4.88
N THR A 43 0.52 -7.57 5.86
CA THR A 43 1.80 -6.85 5.81
C THR A 43 2.90 -7.51 6.66
N GLY A 44 2.64 -8.70 7.19
CA GLY A 44 3.59 -9.49 7.97
C GLY A 44 3.60 -9.19 9.47
N GLY A 45 2.79 -8.22 9.93
CA GLY A 45 2.67 -7.78 11.32
C GLY A 45 2.25 -6.32 11.39
N ASP A 46 1.90 -5.81 12.57
CA ASP A 46 1.42 -4.44 12.77
C ASP A 46 2.46 -3.39 12.37
N ASN A 47 3.73 -3.74 12.38
CA ASN A 47 4.85 -2.92 11.94
C ASN A 47 5.04 -2.88 10.41
N SER A 48 4.30 -3.67 9.66
CA SER A 48 4.29 -3.70 8.18
C SER A 48 5.66 -3.92 7.52
N THR A 49 6.55 -4.67 8.15
CA THR A 49 7.90 -4.93 7.64
C THR A 49 7.97 -6.00 6.55
N ARG A 50 6.93 -6.82 6.39
CA ARG A 50 6.97 -8.02 5.53
C ARG A 50 8.21 -8.88 5.77
N TYR A 51 8.55 -9.02 7.04
CA TYR A 51 9.68 -9.79 7.51
C TYR A 51 9.22 -11.02 8.27
N SER A 52 9.92 -12.12 8.02
CA SER A 52 9.79 -13.35 8.81
C SER A 52 11.17 -13.76 9.33
N PRO A 53 11.31 -14.13 10.61
CA PRO A 53 12.58 -14.61 11.15
C PRO A 53 12.92 -16.05 10.73
N LEU A 54 12.13 -16.67 9.87
CA LEU A 54 12.36 -18.04 9.37
C LEU A 54 13.63 -18.12 8.52
N ASP A 55 14.34 -19.24 8.61
CA ASP A 55 15.64 -19.50 7.97
C ASP A 55 15.78 -20.90 7.37
N GLN A 56 14.75 -21.75 7.49
CA GLN A 56 14.77 -23.12 6.93
C GLN A 56 15.03 -23.08 5.42
N ILE A 57 14.41 -22.12 4.72
CA ILE A 57 14.71 -21.84 3.31
C ILE A 57 15.80 -20.76 3.27
N ASN A 58 16.95 -21.10 2.68
CA ASN A 58 18.14 -20.25 2.61
C ASN A 58 18.87 -20.43 1.27
N ALA A 59 19.99 -19.74 1.06
CA ALA A 59 20.72 -19.75 -0.20
C ALA A 59 21.21 -21.15 -0.64
N SER A 60 21.48 -22.06 0.31
CA SER A 60 22.01 -23.39 0.00
C SER A 60 20.96 -24.36 -0.55
N ASN A 61 19.68 -24.17 -0.16
CA ASN A 61 18.60 -25.09 -0.51
C ASN A 61 17.47 -24.46 -1.36
N PHE A 62 17.52 -23.15 -1.61
CA PHE A 62 16.46 -22.44 -2.32
C PHE A 62 16.11 -23.04 -3.69
N ASN A 63 17.13 -23.45 -4.45
CA ASN A 63 16.94 -24.01 -5.80
C ASN A 63 16.31 -25.41 -5.81
N THR A 64 16.14 -26.03 -4.64
CA THR A 64 15.46 -27.33 -4.51
C THR A 64 13.95 -27.21 -4.25
N LEU A 65 13.44 -25.98 -4.06
CA LEU A 65 12.02 -25.72 -3.82
C LEU A 65 11.14 -26.35 -4.89
N LYS A 66 10.01 -26.91 -4.47
CA LYS A 66 8.97 -27.49 -5.31
C LYS A 66 7.62 -26.84 -4.99
N VAL A 67 6.69 -26.93 -5.93
CA VAL A 67 5.28 -26.62 -5.64
C VAL A 67 4.79 -27.66 -4.62
N ALA A 68 4.40 -27.17 -3.44
CA ALA A 68 3.82 -28.00 -2.38
C ALA A 68 2.34 -28.24 -2.63
N TRP A 69 1.63 -27.16 -2.96
CA TRP A 69 0.23 -27.20 -3.33
C TRP A 69 -0.16 -25.94 -4.12
N GLU A 70 -1.27 -26.03 -4.83
CA GLU A 70 -1.94 -24.92 -5.50
C GLU A 70 -3.39 -24.87 -5.05
N TRP A 71 -3.93 -23.69 -4.95
CA TRP A 71 -5.34 -23.44 -4.69
C TRP A 71 -5.90 -22.47 -5.72
N GLY A 72 -7.12 -22.74 -6.19
CA GLY A 72 -7.87 -21.85 -7.08
C GLY A 72 -9.26 -21.59 -6.53
N ALA A 73 -9.83 -20.43 -6.82
CA ALA A 73 -11.17 -20.07 -6.37
C ALA A 73 -12.24 -21.06 -6.89
N ALA A 74 -11.99 -21.72 -8.02
CA ALA A 74 -12.85 -22.79 -8.54
C ALA A 74 -12.92 -24.02 -7.60
N ASP A 75 -11.93 -24.20 -6.72
CA ASP A 75 -11.87 -25.31 -5.75
C ASP A 75 -12.66 -25.00 -4.47
N ALA A 76 -13.27 -23.81 -4.35
CA ALA A 76 -14.04 -23.39 -3.19
C ALA A 76 -15.54 -23.27 -3.55
N PRO A 77 -16.43 -24.11 -3.00
CA PRO A 77 -17.85 -24.02 -3.24
C PRO A 77 -18.42 -22.64 -2.83
N GLY A 78 -19.24 -22.05 -3.70
CA GLY A 78 -19.90 -20.77 -3.43
C GLY A 78 -19.01 -19.54 -3.58
N VAL A 79 -17.75 -19.68 -4.00
CA VAL A 79 -16.89 -18.54 -4.34
C VAL A 79 -17.22 -18.06 -5.75
N ASP A 80 -17.57 -16.78 -5.86
CA ASP A 80 -17.70 -16.14 -7.15
C ASP A 80 -16.32 -16.01 -7.81
N ILE A 81 -16.11 -16.74 -8.89
CA ILE A 81 -14.85 -16.80 -9.64
C ILE A 81 -14.76 -15.75 -10.76
N GLY A 82 -15.67 -14.80 -10.82
CA GLY A 82 -15.62 -13.71 -11.79
C GLY A 82 -14.25 -13.04 -11.88
N ASP A 83 -14.16 -11.79 -12.17
CA ASP A 83 -12.87 -11.06 -12.28
C ASP A 83 -12.08 -11.08 -10.97
N ILE A 84 -11.21 -12.08 -10.81
CA ILE A 84 -10.38 -12.28 -9.61
C ILE A 84 -9.02 -11.62 -9.84
N ASN A 85 -8.83 -10.48 -9.21
CA ASN A 85 -7.55 -9.80 -9.15
C ASN A 85 -6.71 -10.39 -8.00
N GLY A 86 -5.54 -10.93 -8.27
CA GLY A 86 -4.66 -11.60 -7.29
C GLY A 86 -4.06 -10.69 -6.21
N ARG A 87 -4.81 -9.71 -5.69
CA ARG A 87 -4.34 -8.74 -4.68
C ARG A 87 -4.48 -9.22 -3.25
N SER A 88 -5.33 -10.22 -3.00
CA SER A 88 -5.49 -10.77 -1.65
C SER A 88 -4.25 -11.56 -1.26
N LEU A 89 -3.71 -11.26 -0.09
CA LEU A 89 -2.63 -12.01 0.53
C LEU A 89 -3.20 -12.79 1.71
N PRO A 90 -2.90 -14.10 1.83
CA PRO A 90 -3.28 -14.85 3.01
C PRO A 90 -2.58 -14.34 4.26
N ILE A 91 -3.19 -14.61 5.41
CA ILE A 91 -2.54 -14.53 6.71
C ILE A 91 -2.40 -15.94 7.27
N TYR A 92 -1.35 -16.17 8.03
CA TYR A 92 -1.14 -17.41 8.78
C TYR A 92 -1.02 -17.09 10.25
N VAL A 93 -1.94 -17.62 11.04
CA VAL A 93 -2.02 -17.36 12.48
C VAL A 93 -2.71 -18.52 13.20
N ASP A 94 -2.19 -18.92 14.36
CA ASP A 94 -2.76 -20.02 15.17
C ASP A 94 -2.95 -21.34 14.37
N GLY A 95 -2.07 -21.61 13.42
CA GLY A 95 -2.16 -22.80 12.58
C GLY A 95 -3.24 -22.74 11.47
N MET A 96 -3.86 -21.59 11.24
CA MET A 96 -4.88 -21.36 10.23
C MET A 96 -4.33 -20.48 9.08
N LEU A 97 -4.69 -20.81 7.84
CA LEU A 97 -4.40 -20.01 6.66
C LEU A 97 -5.70 -19.38 6.16
N LEU A 98 -5.81 -18.06 6.24
CA LEU A 98 -7.05 -17.32 6.03
C LEU A 98 -6.86 -16.26 4.94
N THR A 99 -7.83 -16.09 4.05
CA THR A 99 -7.76 -15.16 2.94
C THR A 99 -9.13 -14.70 2.46
N THR A 100 -9.16 -13.85 1.43
CA THR A 100 -10.37 -13.55 0.66
C THR A 100 -10.18 -13.90 -0.82
N SER A 101 -11.26 -14.22 -1.50
CA SER A 101 -11.25 -14.47 -2.94
C SER A 101 -12.53 -13.99 -3.61
N GLY A 102 -12.41 -13.71 -4.90
CA GLY A 102 -13.52 -13.27 -5.75
C GLY A 102 -13.95 -11.81 -5.53
N PRO A 103 -14.82 -11.28 -6.40
CA PRO A 103 -15.26 -9.90 -6.36
C PRO A 103 -16.12 -9.58 -5.12
N ARG A 104 -16.74 -10.58 -4.49
CA ARG A 104 -17.51 -10.41 -3.25
C ARG A 104 -16.66 -10.56 -1.99
N ARG A 105 -15.33 -10.79 -2.15
CA ARG A 105 -14.38 -11.02 -1.04
C ARG A 105 -14.83 -12.12 -0.09
N THR A 106 -15.25 -13.23 -0.67
CA THR A 106 -15.55 -14.44 0.09
C THR A 106 -14.37 -14.79 0.98
N VAL A 107 -14.60 -14.89 2.28
CA VAL A 107 -13.57 -15.35 3.22
C VAL A 107 -13.35 -16.83 3.04
N VAL A 108 -12.10 -17.25 2.98
CA VAL A 108 -11.72 -18.65 2.76
C VAL A 108 -10.70 -19.05 3.81
N SER A 109 -10.94 -20.18 4.46
CA SER A 109 -9.95 -20.86 5.29
C SER A 109 -9.39 -22.04 4.53
N LEU A 110 -8.07 -22.14 4.50
CA LEU A 110 -7.33 -23.20 3.81
C LEU A 110 -6.54 -24.05 4.82
N ASP A 111 -6.43 -25.32 4.56
CA ASP A 111 -5.47 -26.19 5.22
C ASP A 111 -4.04 -25.76 4.84
N PRO A 112 -3.18 -25.39 5.81
CA PRO A 112 -1.88 -24.82 5.48
C PRO A 112 -0.91 -25.82 4.83
N ALA A 113 -1.10 -27.13 5.04
CA ALA A 113 -0.21 -28.16 4.48
C ALA A 113 -0.60 -28.55 3.04
N THR A 114 -1.89 -28.47 2.71
CA THR A 114 -2.42 -29.03 1.46
C THR A 114 -3.14 -28.03 0.56
N GLY A 115 -3.45 -26.84 1.07
CA GLY A 115 -4.26 -25.85 0.35
C GLY A 115 -5.74 -26.19 0.24
N LYS A 116 -6.22 -27.29 0.86
CA LYS A 116 -7.65 -27.67 0.80
C LYS A 116 -8.51 -26.62 1.49
N THR A 117 -9.62 -26.24 0.85
CA THR A 117 -10.63 -25.37 1.46
C THR A 117 -11.30 -26.08 2.66
N LEU A 118 -11.27 -25.42 3.82
CA LEU A 118 -11.88 -25.92 5.06
C LEU A 118 -13.28 -25.36 5.26
N TRP A 119 -13.44 -24.03 5.10
CA TRP A 119 -14.72 -23.35 5.16
C TRP A 119 -14.66 -22.05 4.33
N THR A 120 -15.84 -21.56 3.97
CA THR A 120 -16.03 -20.28 3.29
C THR A 120 -17.16 -19.48 3.95
N PHE A 121 -17.05 -18.15 3.90
CA PHE A 121 -18.12 -17.22 4.23
C PHE A 121 -18.25 -16.18 3.12
N GLN A 122 -19.45 -16.01 2.59
CA GLN A 122 -19.76 -15.05 1.55
C GLN A 122 -20.92 -14.16 1.97
N GLU A 123 -20.73 -12.84 1.91
CA GLU A 123 -21.79 -11.87 2.11
C GLU A 123 -22.90 -12.06 1.07
N PRO A 124 -24.18 -11.99 1.45
CA PRO A 124 -25.29 -11.94 0.49
C PRO A 124 -25.15 -10.76 -0.47
N GLU A 125 -25.58 -10.93 -1.70
CA GLU A 125 -25.53 -9.89 -2.72
C GLU A 125 -26.48 -8.74 -2.39
N THR A 126 -25.97 -7.52 -2.63
CA THR A 126 -26.74 -6.28 -2.46
C THR A 126 -26.50 -5.35 -3.64
N PRO A 127 -27.39 -4.40 -3.93
CA PRO A 127 -27.11 -3.34 -4.90
C PRO A 127 -25.84 -2.54 -4.60
N ARG A 128 -25.51 -2.36 -3.31
CA ARG A 128 -24.24 -1.73 -2.88
C ARG A 128 -23.02 -2.42 -3.44
N HIS A 129 -23.02 -3.76 -3.47
CA HIS A 129 -21.94 -4.54 -4.07
C HIS A 129 -21.85 -4.30 -5.58
N ALA A 130 -22.98 -4.29 -6.28
CA ALA A 130 -23.03 -4.09 -7.73
C ALA A 130 -22.46 -2.72 -8.17
N TYR A 131 -22.58 -1.72 -7.31
CA TYR A 131 -22.04 -0.37 -7.56
C TYR A 131 -20.57 -0.18 -7.12
N SER A 132 -20.00 -1.16 -6.42
CA SER A 132 -18.58 -1.05 -6.00
C SER A 132 -17.64 -1.10 -7.19
N MET A 133 -16.90 -0.02 -7.42
CA MET A 133 -15.96 0.07 -8.54
C MET A 133 -14.77 -0.88 -8.46
N ARG A 134 -14.42 -1.31 -7.26
CA ARG A 134 -13.22 -2.10 -6.99
C ARG A 134 -13.54 -3.31 -6.13
N SER A 135 -14.66 -3.96 -6.43
CA SER A 135 -15.07 -5.17 -5.70
C SER A 135 -13.95 -6.22 -5.65
N ASN A 136 -13.25 -6.43 -6.76
CA ASN A 136 -12.15 -7.39 -6.91
C ASN A 136 -10.79 -6.92 -6.34
N HIS A 137 -10.72 -5.75 -5.68
CA HIS A 137 -9.47 -5.19 -5.14
C HIS A 137 -9.23 -5.51 -3.66
N GLY A 138 -9.94 -6.47 -3.08
CA GLY A 138 -9.74 -6.90 -1.70
C GLY A 138 -8.33 -7.41 -1.45
N LYS A 139 -7.70 -6.99 -0.33
CA LYS A 139 -6.32 -7.34 0.00
C LYS A 139 -6.20 -8.47 1.03
N GLY A 140 -7.31 -8.93 1.62
CA GLY A 140 -7.33 -10.02 2.58
C GLY A 140 -8.23 -9.75 3.78
N VAL A 141 -7.90 -10.39 4.89
CA VAL A 141 -8.63 -10.33 6.16
C VAL A 141 -7.74 -9.80 7.28
N ALA A 142 -8.37 -9.37 8.39
CA ALA A 142 -7.70 -9.11 9.65
C ALA A 142 -8.00 -10.23 10.67
N TYR A 143 -7.16 -10.36 11.67
CA TYR A 143 -7.33 -11.33 12.74
C TYR A 143 -7.19 -10.65 14.10
N GLY A 144 -7.99 -11.07 15.05
CA GLY A 144 -7.92 -10.65 16.45
C GLY A 144 -8.41 -11.75 17.37
N ARG A 145 -8.43 -11.47 18.67
CA ARG A 145 -8.92 -12.40 19.71
C ARG A 145 -10.01 -11.75 20.54
N VAL A 146 -11.11 -12.45 20.70
CA VAL A 146 -12.20 -12.06 21.58
C VAL A 146 -12.38 -13.15 22.64
N ASN A 147 -12.15 -12.81 23.90
CA ASN A 147 -12.23 -13.76 25.01
C ASN A 147 -11.38 -15.04 24.77
N GLY A 148 -10.19 -14.88 24.21
CA GLY A 148 -9.29 -15.99 23.87
C GLY A 148 -9.62 -16.75 22.58
N ARG A 149 -10.77 -16.48 21.94
CA ARG A 149 -11.23 -17.09 20.70
C ARG A 149 -10.68 -16.27 19.51
N GLY A 150 -10.12 -16.93 18.50
CA GLY A 150 -9.71 -16.31 17.25
C GLY A 150 -10.88 -15.82 16.44
N VAL A 151 -10.81 -14.59 15.94
CA VAL A 151 -11.85 -13.93 15.14
C VAL A 151 -11.24 -13.35 13.87
N VAL A 152 -11.90 -13.63 12.75
CA VAL A 152 -11.57 -13.04 11.44
C VAL A 152 -12.48 -11.86 11.18
N TYR A 153 -11.90 -10.73 10.80
CA TYR A 153 -12.64 -9.54 10.39
C TYR A 153 -12.43 -9.30 8.90
N VAL A 154 -13.52 -9.03 8.21
CA VAL A 154 -13.49 -8.70 6.79
C VAL A 154 -14.37 -7.49 6.50
N THR A 155 -13.86 -6.58 5.67
CA THR A 155 -14.63 -5.48 5.08
C THR A 155 -14.98 -5.84 3.65
N THR A 156 -16.23 -5.66 3.28
CA THR A 156 -16.76 -6.10 1.98
C THR A 156 -16.89 -4.95 0.99
N PRO A 157 -17.06 -5.23 -0.30
CA PRO A 157 -17.32 -4.20 -1.30
C PRO A 157 -18.58 -3.38 -1.02
N GLY A 158 -19.58 -3.98 -0.36
CA GLY A 158 -20.79 -3.30 0.10
C GLY A 158 -20.58 -2.37 1.30
N PHE A 159 -19.34 -2.24 1.78
CA PHE A 159 -18.97 -1.46 2.96
C PHE A 159 -19.65 -1.95 4.25
N PHE A 160 -19.71 -3.27 4.40
CA PHE A 160 -20.06 -3.94 5.66
C PHE A 160 -18.80 -4.50 6.31
N LEU A 161 -18.82 -4.59 7.63
CA LEU A 161 -17.80 -5.24 8.45
C LEU A 161 -18.39 -6.51 9.04
N HIS A 162 -17.77 -7.66 8.77
CA HIS A 162 -18.13 -8.94 9.37
C HIS A 162 -17.05 -9.42 10.32
N ALA A 163 -17.48 -10.01 11.44
CA ALA A 163 -16.65 -10.75 12.38
C ALA A 163 -17.08 -12.22 12.39
N LEU A 164 -16.13 -13.12 12.17
CA LEU A 164 -16.38 -14.56 12.05
C LEU A 164 -15.49 -15.31 13.04
N ASP A 165 -16.01 -16.39 13.60
CA ASP A 165 -15.18 -17.37 14.31
C ASP A 165 -14.14 -17.95 13.35
N ALA A 166 -12.87 -17.81 13.68
CA ALA A 166 -11.78 -18.15 12.77
C ALA A 166 -11.68 -19.65 12.45
N LYS A 167 -12.19 -20.52 13.32
CA LYS A 167 -12.17 -21.99 13.12
C LYS A 167 -13.32 -22.48 12.26
N THR A 168 -14.47 -21.83 12.34
CA THR A 168 -15.71 -22.33 11.75
C THR A 168 -16.27 -21.47 10.62
N GLY A 169 -15.83 -20.21 10.50
CA GLY A 169 -16.39 -19.23 9.56
C GLY A 169 -17.79 -18.74 9.94
N GLN A 170 -18.31 -19.13 11.10
CA GLN A 170 -19.64 -18.70 11.54
C GLN A 170 -19.60 -17.24 12.04
N PRO A 171 -20.65 -16.45 11.79
CA PRO A 171 -20.77 -15.10 12.34
C PRO A 171 -20.59 -15.08 13.85
N LEU A 172 -19.79 -14.12 14.36
CA LEU A 172 -19.49 -14.01 15.78
C LEU A 172 -20.72 -13.53 16.56
N GLU A 173 -21.18 -14.34 17.50
CA GLU A 173 -22.27 -13.96 18.39
C GLU A 173 -21.85 -12.78 19.30
N GLY A 174 -22.75 -11.82 19.47
CA GLY A 174 -22.53 -10.62 20.27
C GLY A 174 -21.74 -9.51 19.56
N PHE A 175 -21.31 -9.73 18.32
CA PHE A 175 -20.70 -8.68 17.49
C PHE A 175 -21.75 -8.06 16.56
N GLY A 176 -21.85 -6.71 16.55
CA GLY A 176 -22.83 -5.99 15.75
C GLY A 176 -24.27 -6.36 16.08
N GLY A 177 -25.13 -6.34 15.07
CA GLY A 177 -26.54 -6.67 15.19
C GLY A 177 -27.13 -7.17 13.88
N ALA A 178 -28.45 -7.38 13.85
CA ALA A 178 -29.15 -7.69 12.63
C ALA A 178 -29.11 -6.50 11.68
N VAL A 179 -28.43 -6.66 10.56
CA VAL A 179 -28.49 -5.68 9.46
C VAL A 179 -29.78 -5.97 8.67
N PRO A 180 -30.65 -4.98 8.40
CA PRO A 180 -31.95 -5.20 7.76
C PRO A 180 -31.81 -5.46 6.25
N VAL A 181 -31.02 -6.46 5.89
CA VAL A 181 -30.77 -6.91 4.51
C VAL A 181 -31.11 -8.38 4.41
N ARG A 182 -31.85 -8.74 3.39
CA ARG A 182 -32.28 -10.13 3.18
C ARG A 182 -31.09 -11.08 3.06
N GLY A 183 -31.06 -12.12 3.85
CA GLY A 183 -30.03 -13.15 3.85
C GLY A 183 -28.82 -12.83 4.73
N PHE A 184 -28.74 -11.63 5.30
CA PHE A 184 -27.66 -11.30 6.24
C PHE A 184 -27.81 -12.10 7.55
N PRO A 185 -26.71 -12.43 8.21
CA PRO A 185 -26.76 -13.07 9.50
C PRO A 185 -27.39 -12.15 10.58
N LYS A 186 -27.99 -12.76 11.61
CA LYS A 186 -28.62 -12.01 12.71
C LYS A 186 -27.59 -11.33 13.64
N THR A 187 -26.33 -11.70 13.55
CA THR A 187 -25.20 -11.21 14.36
C THR A 187 -23.92 -11.29 13.53
N GLY A 188 -22.82 -10.74 14.03
CA GLY A 188 -21.52 -10.78 13.35
C GLY A 188 -21.34 -9.73 12.25
N SER A 189 -22.25 -8.75 12.14
CA SER A 189 -22.22 -7.77 11.05
C SER A 189 -22.46 -6.34 11.54
N VAL A 190 -21.77 -5.36 10.91
CA VAL A 190 -21.98 -3.93 11.12
C VAL A 190 -22.11 -3.24 9.76
N ASP A 191 -23.11 -2.37 9.64
CA ASP A 191 -23.27 -1.47 8.49
C ASP A 191 -22.50 -0.18 8.73
N MET A 192 -21.26 -0.13 8.23
CA MET A 192 -20.35 1.01 8.42
C MET A 192 -20.78 2.28 7.68
N LEU A 193 -21.60 2.14 6.62
CA LEU A 193 -22.05 3.30 5.83
C LEU A 193 -22.87 4.27 6.66
N LYS A 194 -23.71 3.75 7.55
CA LYS A 194 -24.48 4.59 8.49
C LYS A 194 -23.60 5.52 9.30
N ASP A 195 -22.50 4.99 9.86
CA ASP A 195 -21.60 5.75 10.68
C ASP A 195 -20.78 6.75 9.85
N LEU A 196 -20.41 6.36 8.62
CA LEU A 196 -19.67 7.23 7.70
C LEU A 196 -20.46 8.48 7.33
N ILE A 197 -21.74 8.34 6.97
CA ILE A 197 -22.56 9.42 6.42
C ILE A 197 -23.38 10.18 7.46
N ALA A 198 -23.35 9.79 8.73
CA ALA A 198 -24.22 10.31 9.79
C ALA A 198 -24.19 11.84 9.92
N ASP A 199 -23.04 12.44 9.74
CA ASP A 199 -22.79 13.89 9.83
C ASP A 199 -22.44 14.55 8.48
N TRP A 200 -22.54 13.81 7.37
CA TRP A 200 -22.24 14.33 6.05
C TRP A 200 -23.39 15.15 5.47
N ASP A 201 -23.13 16.44 5.20
CA ASP A 201 -24.17 17.38 4.81
C ASP A 201 -24.93 17.03 3.53
N PRO A 202 -24.28 16.53 2.44
CA PRO A 202 -25.04 16.12 1.26
C PRO A 202 -26.07 15.03 1.55
N TRP A 203 -25.74 14.06 2.43
CA TRP A 203 -26.70 13.05 2.86
C TRP A 203 -27.84 13.65 3.70
N LYS A 204 -27.53 14.46 4.70
CA LYS A 204 -28.55 15.12 5.54
C LYS A 204 -29.50 15.97 4.72
N ASN A 205 -28.96 16.72 3.75
CA ASN A 205 -29.73 17.61 2.89
C ASN A 205 -30.61 16.86 1.88
N ALA A 206 -30.24 15.65 1.48
CA ALA A 206 -31.03 14.80 0.60
C ALA A 206 -32.35 14.38 1.23
N LYS A 207 -32.45 14.35 2.58
CA LYS A 207 -33.64 13.96 3.35
C LYS A 207 -34.25 12.62 2.92
N LEU A 208 -33.42 11.70 2.47
CA LEU A 208 -33.84 10.38 2.03
C LEU A 208 -33.86 9.40 3.20
N PRO A 209 -34.78 8.42 3.21
CA PRO A 209 -34.75 7.33 4.15
C PRO A 209 -33.53 6.46 3.86
N TYR A 210 -32.85 6.02 4.93
CA TYR A 210 -31.72 5.10 4.79
C TYR A 210 -32.22 3.67 4.54
N ASP A 211 -31.71 3.05 3.47
CA ASP A 211 -31.91 1.65 3.15
C ASP A 211 -30.56 0.93 3.16
N ALA A 212 -30.40 -0.03 4.06
CA ALA A 212 -29.14 -0.75 4.22
C ALA A 212 -28.76 -1.60 3.00
N ALA A 213 -29.73 -2.08 2.21
CA ALA A 213 -29.48 -2.87 1.01
C ALA A 213 -29.04 -2.00 -0.18
N GLN A 214 -29.67 -0.83 -0.33
CA GLN A 214 -29.39 0.10 -1.43
C GLN A 214 -28.16 0.97 -1.15
N GLY A 215 -27.94 1.39 0.09
CA GLY A 215 -26.90 2.32 0.48
C GLY A 215 -27.18 3.73 -0.01
N LEU A 216 -26.15 4.38 -0.56
CA LEU A 216 -26.27 5.74 -1.11
C LEU A 216 -26.93 5.72 -2.50
N PRO A 217 -27.77 6.73 -2.82
CA PRO A 217 -28.11 7.01 -4.20
C PRO A 217 -26.86 7.32 -5.03
N LEU A 218 -26.80 6.84 -6.26
CA LEU A 218 -25.63 7.09 -7.15
C LEU A 218 -25.38 8.60 -7.39
N SER A 219 -26.41 9.43 -7.26
CA SER A 219 -26.28 10.90 -7.32
C SER A 219 -25.43 11.50 -6.18
N LEU A 220 -25.29 10.79 -5.06
CA LEU A 220 -24.43 11.19 -3.94
C LEU A 220 -23.06 10.51 -3.96
N GLY A 221 -22.90 9.46 -4.76
CA GLY A 221 -21.68 8.68 -4.86
C GLY A 221 -21.80 7.29 -4.27
N TYR A 222 -20.69 6.59 -4.18
CA TYR A 222 -20.59 5.29 -3.55
C TYR A 222 -19.25 5.13 -2.86
N VAL A 223 -19.22 4.23 -1.89
CA VAL A 223 -18.03 3.92 -1.10
C VAL A 223 -17.81 2.42 -1.08
N THR A 224 -16.56 2.03 -1.06
CA THR A 224 -16.10 0.67 -0.86
C THR A 224 -14.91 0.67 0.08
N THR A 225 -14.24 -0.44 0.20
CA THR A 225 -12.95 -0.54 0.89
C THR A 225 -12.07 -1.52 0.13
N SER A 226 -10.76 -1.45 0.27
CA SER A 226 -9.85 -2.41 -0.36
C SER A 226 -8.93 -3.10 0.64
N SER A 227 -8.53 -2.42 1.71
CA SER A 227 -7.74 -3.00 2.78
C SER A 227 -8.63 -3.61 3.87
N PRO A 228 -8.22 -4.71 4.51
CA PRO A 228 -8.87 -5.16 5.73
C PRO A 228 -8.70 -4.12 6.85
N PRO A 229 -9.51 -4.17 7.92
CA PRO A 229 -9.27 -3.35 9.09
C PRO A 229 -7.91 -3.70 9.73
N ILE A 230 -7.35 -2.78 10.52
CA ILE A 230 -6.28 -3.13 11.45
C ILE A 230 -6.88 -3.33 12.85
N VAL A 231 -6.42 -4.37 13.55
CA VAL A 231 -6.87 -4.68 14.93
C VAL A 231 -5.78 -4.28 15.89
N VAL A 232 -6.05 -3.31 16.76
CA VAL A 232 -5.07 -2.79 17.72
C VAL A 232 -5.73 -2.58 19.06
N ASN A 233 -5.22 -3.23 20.12
CA ASN A 233 -5.72 -3.04 21.49
C ASN A 233 -7.26 -3.14 21.60
N ASP A 234 -7.83 -4.18 21.02
CA ASP A 234 -9.28 -4.43 20.96
C ASP A 234 -10.09 -3.40 20.13
N VAL A 235 -9.42 -2.57 19.32
CA VAL A 235 -10.06 -1.61 18.41
C VAL A 235 -9.83 -2.03 16.95
N LEU A 236 -10.91 -2.08 16.18
CA LEU A 236 -10.89 -2.23 14.72
C LEU A 236 -10.86 -0.84 14.10
N ILE A 237 -9.85 -0.54 13.28
CA ILE A 237 -9.75 0.73 12.57
C ILE A 237 -9.87 0.47 11.07
N VAL A 238 -10.77 1.18 10.43
CA VAL A 238 -11.19 0.94 9.04
C VAL A 238 -10.99 2.21 8.22
N GLY A 239 -10.25 2.08 7.12
CA GLY A 239 -10.26 3.05 6.04
C GLY A 239 -11.29 2.67 4.98
N ASN A 240 -11.45 3.52 3.99
CA ASN A 240 -12.32 3.26 2.86
C ASN A 240 -11.66 3.62 1.52
N SER A 241 -12.40 3.44 0.45
CA SER A 241 -12.08 3.93 -0.88
C SER A 241 -13.37 4.47 -1.47
N ALA A 242 -13.37 5.71 -1.87
CA ALA A 242 -14.50 6.29 -2.57
C ALA A 242 -14.34 6.09 -4.09
N GLU A 243 -15.04 6.85 -4.87
CA GLU A 243 -14.95 6.83 -6.32
C GLU A 243 -13.55 7.19 -6.82
N GLN A 244 -13.14 6.58 -7.92
CA GLN A 244 -11.85 6.87 -8.53
C GLN A 244 -11.80 8.26 -9.16
N GLY A 245 -10.92 9.11 -8.68
CA GLY A 245 -10.79 10.47 -9.12
C GLY A 245 -10.36 10.66 -10.59
N TYR A 246 -9.64 9.71 -11.18
CA TYR A 246 -9.23 9.80 -12.59
C TYR A 246 -10.35 9.41 -13.58
N ASN A 247 -11.41 8.78 -13.11
CA ASN A 247 -12.63 8.48 -13.89
C ASN A 247 -13.77 9.43 -13.57
N GLN A 248 -13.58 10.26 -12.56
CA GLN A 248 -14.62 11.11 -12.02
C GLN A 248 -14.64 12.46 -12.73
N THR A 249 -15.83 12.91 -13.06
CA THR A 249 -16.06 14.22 -13.66
C THR A 249 -16.88 15.13 -12.75
N ARG A 250 -17.30 14.63 -11.58
CA ARG A 250 -18.09 15.40 -10.61
C ARG A 250 -17.23 15.94 -9.47
N VAL A 251 -17.64 17.04 -8.89
CA VAL A 251 -16.95 17.66 -7.75
C VAL A 251 -17.32 17.01 -6.42
N GLU A 252 -18.59 16.57 -6.26
CA GLU A 252 -19.06 15.94 -5.04
C GLU A 252 -18.57 14.50 -4.93
N ASN A 253 -18.14 14.11 -3.74
CA ASN A 253 -17.77 12.73 -3.44
C ASN A 253 -18.01 12.38 -1.97
N VAL A 254 -18.07 11.08 -1.68
CA VAL A 254 -18.24 10.56 -0.33
C VAL A 254 -16.98 10.80 0.50
N PRO A 255 -17.11 11.18 1.79
CA PRO A 255 -15.95 11.41 2.66
C PRO A 255 -15.14 10.13 2.89
N GLY A 256 -13.83 10.29 2.95
CA GLY A 256 -12.88 9.20 3.21
C GLY A 256 -12.62 8.92 4.69
N ASP A 257 -13.50 9.36 5.59
CA ASP A 257 -13.28 9.36 7.03
C ASP A 257 -12.88 7.98 7.59
N ILE A 258 -12.00 8.01 8.58
CA ILE A 258 -11.53 6.79 9.25
C ILE A 258 -12.48 6.46 10.40
N LEU A 259 -12.96 5.22 10.41
CA LEU A 259 -13.89 4.71 11.40
C LEU A 259 -13.22 3.74 12.36
N ALA A 260 -13.66 3.72 13.61
CA ALA A 260 -13.21 2.72 14.58
C ALA A 260 -14.37 2.05 15.29
N TYR A 261 -14.18 0.76 15.55
CA TYR A 261 -15.16 -0.09 16.21
C TYR A 261 -14.50 -0.91 17.33
N ASP A 262 -15.26 -1.21 18.35
CA ASP A 262 -14.86 -2.19 19.37
C ASP A 262 -14.78 -3.59 18.75
N ALA A 263 -13.65 -4.24 18.86
CA ALA A 263 -13.40 -5.53 18.20
C ALA A 263 -14.23 -6.68 18.78
N LYS A 264 -14.77 -6.54 20.01
CA LYS A 264 -15.58 -7.56 20.67
C LYS A 264 -17.05 -7.44 20.31
N THR A 265 -17.53 -6.20 20.21
CA THR A 265 -18.96 -5.91 20.11
C THR A 265 -19.38 -5.28 18.77
N GLY A 266 -18.47 -4.78 17.95
CA GLY A 266 -18.79 -4.04 16.74
C GLY A 266 -19.39 -2.65 17.00
N LYS A 267 -19.36 -2.17 18.25
CA LYS A 267 -19.86 -0.83 18.58
C LYS A 267 -18.94 0.22 17.97
N HIS A 268 -19.52 1.22 17.27
CA HIS A 268 -18.79 2.39 16.79
C HIS A 268 -18.20 3.16 17.97
N LEU A 269 -16.90 3.49 17.90
CA LEU A 269 -16.16 4.17 18.94
C LEU A 269 -15.87 5.63 18.60
N TRP A 270 -15.30 5.87 17.42
CA TRP A 270 -14.96 7.21 16.94
C TRP A 270 -14.84 7.25 15.42
N LYS A 271 -14.92 8.47 14.90
CA LYS A 271 -14.67 8.83 13.51
C LYS A 271 -13.62 9.94 13.48
N PHE A 272 -12.66 9.86 12.56
CA PHE A 272 -11.71 10.91 12.27
C PHE A 272 -12.02 11.51 10.89
N HIS A 273 -12.33 12.81 10.83
CA HIS A 273 -12.58 13.51 9.58
C HIS A 273 -11.26 13.77 8.85
N VAL A 274 -11.07 13.13 7.72
CA VAL A 274 -9.88 13.34 6.86
C VAL A 274 -9.99 14.62 6.04
N ILE A 275 -11.20 15.15 5.85
CA ILE A 275 -11.48 16.50 5.40
C ILE A 275 -12.07 17.26 6.61
N PRO A 276 -11.28 18.13 7.26
CA PRO A 276 -11.67 18.77 8.51
C PRO A 276 -12.91 19.63 8.38
N ARG A 277 -13.77 19.57 9.40
CA ARG A 277 -14.99 20.37 9.51
C ARG A 277 -14.69 21.74 10.16
N PRO A 278 -15.61 22.73 10.08
CA PRO A 278 -15.46 24.00 10.76
C PRO A 278 -15.12 23.84 12.24
N GLY A 279 -14.02 24.49 12.67
CA GLY A 279 -13.48 24.39 14.03
C GLY A 279 -12.49 23.26 14.25
N GLU A 280 -12.30 22.34 13.30
CA GLU A 280 -11.28 21.32 13.36
C GLU A 280 -9.96 21.81 12.75
N PHE A 281 -8.85 21.23 13.21
CA PHE A 281 -7.52 21.58 12.72
C PHE A 281 -7.37 21.26 11.22
N GLY A 282 -6.92 22.22 10.43
CA GLY A 282 -6.69 22.09 8.99
C GLY A 282 -7.90 22.44 8.14
N HIS A 283 -9.04 22.82 8.73
CA HIS A 283 -10.22 23.28 7.98
C HIS A 283 -9.92 24.46 7.05
N ASP A 284 -9.09 25.39 7.50
CA ASP A 284 -8.64 26.56 6.75
C ASP A 284 -7.84 26.25 5.47
N THR A 285 -7.37 25.01 5.33
CA THR A 285 -6.69 24.54 4.11
C THR A 285 -7.66 24.13 2.98
N TRP A 286 -8.97 24.21 3.21
CA TRP A 286 -10.05 23.95 2.26
C TRP A 286 -10.79 25.24 1.96
N GLU A 287 -10.21 26.03 1.07
CA GLU A 287 -10.78 27.33 0.69
C GLU A 287 -12.11 27.18 -0.08
N ASN A 288 -12.88 28.27 -0.16
CA ASN A 288 -14.16 28.35 -0.87
C ASN A 288 -15.18 27.29 -0.45
N ASP A 289 -15.16 26.91 0.84
CA ASP A 289 -16.06 25.87 1.36
C ASP A 289 -15.95 24.50 0.67
N ALA A 290 -14.84 24.21 0.00
CA ALA A 290 -14.66 22.99 -0.76
C ALA A 290 -14.79 21.70 0.09
N TRP A 291 -14.60 21.80 1.41
CA TRP A 291 -14.83 20.71 2.36
C TRP A 291 -16.28 20.19 2.35
N LYS A 292 -17.25 20.98 1.87
CA LYS A 292 -18.67 20.60 1.87
C LYS A 292 -19.00 19.52 0.85
N TRP A 293 -18.28 19.48 -0.26
CA TRP A 293 -18.55 18.58 -1.38
C TRP A 293 -17.39 17.68 -1.77
N THR A 294 -16.15 18.10 -1.51
CA THR A 294 -14.98 17.26 -1.83
C THR A 294 -14.99 16.00 -0.97
N GLY A 295 -14.58 14.92 -1.56
CA GLY A 295 -14.50 13.63 -0.87
C GLY A 295 -13.23 12.87 -1.21
N ASP A 296 -13.28 11.55 -1.02
CA ASP A 296 -12.14 10.66 -0.96
C ASP A 296 -11.20 11.08 0.19
N VAL A 297 -9.91 11.35 -0.03
CA VAL A 297 -8.91 11.56 1.03
C VAL A 297 -8.90 10.36 2.00
N SER A 298 -9.15 9.19 1.49
CA SER A 298 -9.34 7.97 2.28
C SER A 298 -8.00 7.27 2.56
N SER A 299 -8.05 6.16 3.27
CA SER A 299 -6.93 5.22 3.39
C SER A 299 -7.29 3.91 2.70
N TRP A 300 -7.02 3.82 1.40
CA TRP A 300 -7.14 2.57 0.67
C TRP A 300 -5.93 1.66 0.83
N ALA A 301 -4.78 2.21 1.23
CA ALA A 301 -3.59 1.46 1.63
C ALA A 301 -3.81 0.81 3.01
N PRO A 302 -3.11 -0.29 3.32
CA PRO A 302 -3.10 -0.81 4.67
C PRO A 302 -2.49 0.19 5.66
N MET A 303 -2.86 0.08 6.91
CA MET A 303 -2.34 0.88 8.03
C MET A 303 -1.28 0.10 8.80
N SER A 304 -0.51 0.80 9.63
CA SER A 304 0.43 0.21 10.59
C SER A 304 0.10 0.67 12.01
N ALA A 305 0.54 -0.08 13.01
CA ALA A 305 0.28 0.29 14.40
C ALA A 305 1.46 0.00 15.31
N ASP A 306 1.52 0.75 16.40
CA ASP A 306 2.38 0.51 17.55
C ASP A 306 1.49 0.25 18.78
N PRO A 307 1.09 -1.00 19.04
CA PRO A 307 0.18 -1.33 20.13
C PRO A 307 0.71 -0.92 21.50
N ALA A 308 2.03 -0.98 21.69
CA ALA A 308 2.66 -0.60 22.96
C ALA A 308 2.53 0.91 23.26
N ARG A 309 2.44 1.73 22.21
CA ARG A 309 2.22 3.19 22.35
C ARG A 309 0.76 3.58 22.15
N GLY A 310 -0.10 2.64 21.77
CA GLY A 310 -1.50 2.93 21.47
C GLY A 310 -1.67 3.82 20.24
N LEU A 311 -0.79 3.73 19.25
CA LEU A 311 -0.80 4.55 18.04
C LEU A 311 -1.12 3.73 16.79
N VAL A 312 -1.92 4.30 15.90
CA VAL A 312 -2.13 3.83 14.53
C VAL A 312 -1.64 4.88 13.55
N TYR A 313 -1.03 4.42 12.44
CA TYR A 313 -0.46 5.28 11.41
C TYR A 313 -1.21 5.06 10.10
N ILE A 314 -1.81 6.13 9.60
CA ILE A 314 -2.77 6.11 8.50
C ILE A 314 -2.18 6.84 7.31
N PRO A 315 -1.89 6.15 6.21
CA PRO A 315 -1.53 6.77 4.94
C PRO A 315 -2.79 7.16 4.19
N THR A 316 -2.93 8.44 3.81
CA THR A 316 -4.08 8.92 3.05
C THR A 316 -3.76 9.15 1.57
N ASN A 317 -4.77 9.09 0.71
CA ASN A 317 -4.67 9.48 -0.70
C ASN A 317 -5.05 10.95 -0.93
N GLY A 318 -4.90 11.41 -2.16
CA GLY A 318 -5.33 12.74 -2.59
C GLY A 318 -6.85 12.88 -2.59
N ALA A 319 -7.32 14.11 -2.67
CA ALA A 319 -8.72 14.41 -2.86
C ALA A 319 -9.12 14.23 -4.34
N THR A 320 -10.35 13.80 -4.61
CA THR A 320 -10.87 13.78 -5.97
C THR A 320 -11.22 15.22 -6.45
N VAL A 321 -11.07 15.53 -7.71
CA VAL A 321 -10.65 14.76 -8.90
C VAL A 321 -9.12 14.70 -8.91
N ASP A 322 -8.54 13.56 -9.33
CA ASP A 322 -7.11 13.27 -9.16
C ASP A 322 -6.14 14.23 -9.86
N TYR A 323 -6.54 14.84 -10.98
CA TYR A 323 -5.65 15.61 -11.84
C TYR A 323 -6.08 17.06 -12.03
N PHE A 324 -7.13 17.49 -11.33
CA PHE A 324 -7.63 18.85 -11.35
C PHE A 324 -8.24 19.25 -10.00
N GLY A 325 -7.74 20.32 -9.40
CA GLY A 325 -8.14 20.81 -8.08
C GLY A 325 -8.71 22.23 -8.07
N GLY A 326 -8.96 22.87 -9.22
CA GLY A 326 -9.38 24.28 -9.30
C GLY A 326 -10.69 24.61 -8.57
N PHE A 327 -11.51 23.62 -8.23
CA PHE A 327 -12.73 23.77 -7.43
C PHE A 327 -12.50 23.53 -5.93
N ARG A 328 -11.31 23.10 -5.51
CA ARG A 328 -10.92 22.83 -4.12
C ARG A 328 -9.60 23.54 -3.74
N PRO A 329 -9.53 24.88 -3.83
CA PRO A 329 -8.28 25.61 -3.56
C PRO A 329 -7.77 25.36 -2.14
N GLY A 330 -6.50 25.69 -1.90
CA GLY A 330 -5.80 25.48 -0.64
C GLY A 330 -4.96 24.20 -0.61
N ASP A 331 -4.27 23.93 0.49
CA ASP A 331 -3.36 22.78 0.62
C ASP A 331 -4.09 21.43 0.75
N ASN A 332 -5.40 21.44 1.08
CA ASN A 332 -6.30 20.28 1.19
C ASN A 332 -5.82 19.22 2.23
N LEU A 333 -5.55 19.63 3.45
CA LEU A 333 -5.22 18.72 4.55
C LEU A 333 -6.46 17.89 4.95
N PHE A 334 -6.36 16.59 5.14
CA PHE A 334 -5.23 15.65 5.22
C PHE A 334 -5.01 14.85 3.94
N GLY A 335 -5.20 15.40 2.77
CA GLY A 335 -4.88 14.71 1.51
C GLY A 335 -3.39 14.38 1.44
N THR A 336 -3.06 13.23 0.88
CA THR A 336 -1.71 12.69 0.65
C THR A 336 -0.79 12.91 1.87
N SER A 337 -1.21 12.34 3.00
CA SER A 337 -0.57 12.54 4.32
C SER A 337 -0.25 11.21 5.00
N VAL A 338 0.59 11.28 6.03
CA VAL A 338 0.70 10.27 7.08
C VAL A 338 0.19 10.88 8.37
N ILE A 339 -0.75 10.19 9.02
CA ILE A 339 -1.42 10.67 10.23
C ILE A 339 -1.22 9.64 11.34
N ALA A 340 -0.76 10.08 12.52
CA ALA A 340 -0.75 9.26 13.73
C ALA A 340 -1.96 9.61 14.59
N LEU A 341 -2.80 8.62 14.87
CA LEU A 341 -3.94 8.75 15.76
C LEU A 341 -3.74 7.89 17.01
N ASP A 342 -4.25 8.39 18.13
CA ASP A 342 -4.45 7.59 19.33
C ASP A 342 -5.56 6.56 19.08
N VAL A 343 -5.23 5.28 19.25
CA VAL A 343 -6.12 4.15 18.93
C VAL A 343 -7.44 4.21 19.71
N LYS A 344 -7.39 4.62 20.98
CA LYS A 344 -8.55 4.62 21.87
C LYS A 344 -9.52 5.73 21.60
N THR A 345 -9.02 6.91 21.20
CA THR A 345 -9.81 8.14 21.10
C THR A 345 -9.99 8.68 19.69
N GLY A 346 -9.21 8.20 18.73
CA GLY A 346 -9.16 8.76 17.35
C GLY A 346 -8.54 10.15 17.26
N LYS A 347 -8.00 10.69 18.37
CA LYS A 347 -7.37 12.01 18.37
C LYS A 347 -6.05 11.99 17.63
N ARG A 348 -5.84 13.01 16.78
CA ARG A 348 -4.57 13.20 16.07
C ARG A 348 -3.46 13.54 17.05
N VAL A 349 -2.38 12.74 17.00
CA VAL A 349 -1.15 12.97 17.77
C VAL A 349 -0.19 13.83 16.95
N TRP A 350 0.06 13.44 15.71
CA TRP A 350 0.82 14.21 14.73
C TRP A 350 0.42 13.84 13.30
N HIS A 351 0.86 14.63 12.34
CA HIS A 351 0.70 14.33 10.91
C HIS A 351 1.79 15.00 10.09
N HIS A 352 1.98 14.53 8.88
CA HIS A 352 2.73 15.19 7.82
C HIS A 352 2.00 15.08 6.50
N GLN A 353 1.74 16.21 5.85
CA GLN A 353 1.26 16.23 4.48
C GLN A 353 2.47 16.08 3.55
N LEU A 354 2.45 15.05 2.71
CA LEU A 354 3.57 14.69 1.85
C LEU A 354 3.49 15.40 0.50
N VAL A 355 2.28 15.69 0.04
CA VAL A 355 2.00 16.49 -1.16
C VAL A 355 0.85 17.42 -0.84
N LYS A 356 1.09 18.73 -0.97
CA LYS A 356 0.06 19.77 -0.83
C LYS A 356 -0.72 19.86 -2.13
N HIS A 357 -2.04 19.97 -2.04
CA HIS A 357 -2.93 20.14 -3.19
C HIS A 357 -2.65 19.12 -4.29
N ASP A 358 -2.70 17.83 -3.96
CA ASP A 358 -2.31 16.76 -4.88
C ASP A 358 -3.21 16.73 -6.12
N ILE A 359 -2.61 16.97 -7.29
CA ILE A 359 -3.20 16.82 -8.63
C ILE A 359 -2.34 15.89 -9.51
N TRP A 360 -1.53 15.04 -8.89
CA TRP A 360 -0.64 14.11 -9.56
C TRP A 360 -1.03 12.64 -9.30
N ASN A 361 -2.08 12.40 -8.51
CA ASN A 361 -2.44 11.08 -8.00
C ASN A 361 -1.27 10.44 -7.23
N TYR A 362 -0.62 11.22 -6.38
CA TYR A 362 0.54 10.79 -5.58
C TYR A 362 0.14 10.21 -4.23
N ASP A 363 -0.98 9.46 -4.20
CA ASP A 363 -1.42 8.72 -3.01
C ASP A 363 -0.28 8.04 -2.28
N THR A 364 -0.48 7.85 -0.98
CA THR A 364 0.42 7.05 -0.13
C THR A 364 0.07 5.56 -0.28
N PRO A 365 0.79 4.79 -1.13
CA PRO A 365 0.26 3.51 -1.64
C PRO A 365 0.49 2.31 -0.71
N THR A 366 1.31 2.49 0.34
CA THR A 366 1.74 1.39 1.20
C THR A 366 1.53 1.73 2.67
N ALA A 367 1.38 0.70 3.50
CA ALA A 367 1.46 0.87 4.94
C ALA A 367 2.83 1.46 5.33
N PRO A 368 2.90 2.41 6.28
CA PRO A 368 4.17 2.85 6.83
C PRO A 368 4.93 1.68 7.46
N ILE A 369 6.22 1.56 7.18
CA ILE A 369 7.07 0.56 7.85
C ILE A 369 7.51 1.11 9.20
N LEU A 370 7.33 0.31 10.26
CA LEU A 370 7.78 0.65 11.61
C LEU A 370 8.98 -0.23 11.99
N MET A 371 10.10 0.38 12.24
CA MET A 371 11.28 -0.31 12.81
C MET A 371 12.16 0.67 13.54
N ASP A 372 12.87 0.20 14.56
CA ASP A 372 13.83 1.03 15.27
C ASP A 372 15.14 1.08 14.47
N VAL A 373 15.73 2.27 14.40
CA VAL A 373 17.01 2.53 13.71
C VAL A 373 17.97 3.27 14.64
N THR A 374 19.26 3.23 14.33
CA THR A 374 20.28 3.97 15.08
C THR A 374 20.91 5.02 14.14
N VAL A 375 20.55 6.29 14.36
CA VAL A 375 21.05 7.41 13.57
C VAL A 375 21.91 8.28 14.48
N ASP A 376 23.16 8.57 14.06
CA ASP A 376 24.13 9.33 14.83
C ASP A 376 24.27 8.83 16.31
N GLY A 377 24.31 7.51 16.47
CA GLY A 377 24.43 6.84 17.76
C GLY A 377 23.17 6.84 18.63
N LYS A 378 22.05 7.41 18.16
CA LYS A 378 20.78 7.45 18.87
C LYS A 378 19.79 6.44 18.31
N ARG A 379 19.21 5.62 19.17
CA ARG A 379 18.10 4.73 18.78
C ARG A 379 16.82 5.55 18.63
N ILE A 380 16.19 5.47 17.46
CA ILE A 380 14.96 6.18 17.11
C ILE A 380 13.90 5.16 16.74
N PRO A 381 12.71 5.22 17.34
CA PRO A 381 11.57 4.45 16.86
C PRO A 381 11.11 5.03 15.52
N GLY A 382 11.58 4.45 14.42
CA GLY A 382 11.35 4.98 13.07
C GLY A 382 10.00 4.61 12.48
N LEU A 383 9.46 5.52 11.68
CA LEU A 383 8.38 5.31 10.72
C LEU A 383 8.87 5.71 9.33
N PHE A 384 8.68 4.82 8.35
CA PHE A 384 9.18 5.00 6.99
C PHE A 384 8.05 4.85 5.99
N GLN A 385 7.68 5.95 5.32
CA GLN A 385 6.63 5.96 4.32
C GLN A 385 7.22 5.98 2.91
N ILE A 386 7.02 4.90 2.19
CA ILE A 386 7.36 4.78 0.77
C ILE A 386 6.25 5.41 -0.07
N THR A 387 6.61 6.19 -1.09
CA THR A 387 5.67 7.02 -1.84
C THR A 387 5.80 6.88 -3.35
N LYS A 388 4.75 7.25 -4.08
CA LYS A 388 4.74 7.26 -5.54
C LYS A 388 5.77 8.21 -6.15
N GLN A 389 6.20 9.25 -5.41
CA GLN A 389 7.23 10.22 -5.84
C GLN A 389 8.67 9.69 -5.75
N SER A 390 8.88 8.44 -5.39
CA SER A 390 10.20 7.80 -5.19
C SER A 390 10.91 8.20 -3.90
N TRP A 391 10.25 8.79 -2.93
CA TRP A 391 10.83 9.11 -1.63
C TRP A 391 10.46 8.11 -0.55
N VAL A 392 11.34 7.99 0.44
CA VAL A 392 11.08 7.39 1.75
C VAL A 392 11.04 8.52 2.78
N TYR A 393 9.86 8.93 3.18
CA TYR A 393 9.71 9.89 4.27
C TYR A 393 9.97 9.18 5.59
N SER A 394 10.78 9.79 6.46
CA SER A 394 11.35 9.15 7.63
C SER A 394 11.10 9.99 8.88
N TYR A 395 10.38 9.42 9.86
CA TYR A 395 9.96 10.12 11.07
C TYR A 395 10.25 9.29 12.31
N ASP A 396 10.47 9.97 13.44
CA ASP A 396 10.24 9.37 14.75
C ASP A 396 8.74 9.10 14.90
N ARG A 397 8.34 7.84 14.99
CA ARG A 397 6.92 7.46 15.01
C ARG A 397 6.16 7.93 16.25
N THR A 398 6.87 8.26 17.34
CA THR A 398 6.24 8.76 18.56
C THR A 398 5.86 10.23 18.48
N THR A 399 6.74 11.04 17.86
CA THR A 399 6.63 12.50 17.86
C THR A 399 6.28 13.11 16.52
N GLY A 400 6.43 12.35 15.42
CA GLY A 400 6.36 12.83 14.06
C GLY A 400 7.59 13.65 13.62
N LYS A 401 8.62 13.81 14.47
CA LYS A 401 9.79 14.57 14.10
C LYS A 401 10.52 13.91 12.93
N PRO A 402 10.82 14.63 11.82
CA PRO A 402 11.61 14.09 10.75
C PRO A 402 12.98 13.62 11.24
N ILE A 403 13.42 12.43 10.81
CA ILE A 403 14.76 11.88 11.13
C ILE A 403 15.82 12.68 10.40
N TRP A 404 15.57 12.99 9.13
CA TRP A 404 16.41 13.88 8.33
C TRP A 404 15.61 15.11 7.89
N PRO A 405 16.27 16.28 7.71
CA PRO A 405 15.58 17.50 7.33
C PRO A 405 14.78 17.35 6.02
N MET A 406 13.64 17.99 5.97
CA MET A 406 12.89 18.24 4.73
C MET A 406 13.03 19.70 4.34
N VAL A 407 12.97 20.00 3.04
CA VAL A 407 13.19 21.33 2.48
C VAL A 407 12.06 21.68 1.53
N ASP A 408 11.40 22.78 1.73
CA ASP A 408 10.45 23.31 0.79
C ASP A 408 11.14 23.88 -0.45
N ARG A 409 10.71 23.45 -1.62
CA ARG A 409 11.22 23.94 -2.91
C ARG A 409 10.08 24.47 -3.77
N PRO A 410 10.32 25.48 -4.62
CA PRO A 410 9.34 26.02 -5.54
C PRO A 410 8.68 24.90 -6.36
N ALA A 411 7.35 24.91 -6.44
CA ALA A 411 6.58 23.99 -7.26
C ALA A 411 6.28 24.61 -8.63
N PRO A 412 6.32 23.83 -9.73
CA PRO A 412 5.84 24.27 -11.03
C PRO A 412 4.38 24.71 -10.94
N GLN A 413 4.02 25.84 -11.58
CA GLN A 413 2.67 26.33 -11.59
C GLN A 413 1.85 25.71 -12.73
N SER A 414 0.53 25.63 -12.58
CA SER A 414 -0.37 25.08 -13.57
C SER A 414 -0.74 26.12 -14.63
N LEU A 415 -0.92 25.65 -15.87
CA LEU A 415 -1.50 26.41 -16.97
C LEU A 415 -3.01 26.16 -17.12
N VAL A 416 -3.59 25.30 -16.30
CA VAL A 416 -5.02 24.98 -16.32
C VAL A 416 -5.78 26.14 -15.67
N PRO A 417 -6.82 26.69 -16.33
CA PRO A 417 -7.63 27.75 -15.74
C PRO A 417 -8.18 27.36 -14.37
N THR A 418 -8.21 28.31 -13.44
CA THR A 418 -8.66 28.16 -12.05
C THR A 418 -7.78 27.30 -11.14
N GLU A 419 -6.85 26.52 -11.69
CA GLU A 419 -5.93 25.72 -10.88
C GLU A 419 -4.90 26.61 -10.19
N LYS A 420 -4.83 26.49 -8.86
CA LYS A 420 -3.86 27.23 -8.03
C LYS A 420 -3.03 26.25 -7.22
N LEU A 421 -1.81 26.05 -7.63
CA LEU A 421 -0.89 25.19 -6.91
C LEU A 421 -0.20 25.94 -5.76
N PRO A 422 0.18 25.23 -4.68
CA PRO A 422 1.02 25.80 -3.63
C PRO A 422 2.33 26.33 -4.21
N ALA A 423 2.87 27.38 -3.62
CA ALA A 423 4.14 27.97 -4.05
C ALA A 423 5.30 26.98 -3.90
N THR A 424 5.21 26.10 -2.93
CA THR A 424 6.27 25.12 -2.62
C THR A 424 5.70 23.73 -2.34
N GLN A 425 6.51 22.70 -2.65
CA GLN A 425 6.30 21.33 -2.17
C GLN A 425 7.47 20.92 -1.27
N SER A 426 7.19 20.05 -0.29
CA SER A 426 8.22 19.57 0.63
C SER A 426 9.02 18.43 0.01
N HIS A 427 10.35 18.57 0.03
CA HIS A 427 11.30 17.60 -0.53
C HIS A 427 12.09 16.90 0.56
N VAL A 428 12.20 15.59 0.46
CA VAL A 428 13.07 14.77 1.31
C VAL A 428 14.52 15.03 0.93
N THR A 429 15.38 15.30 1.91
CA THR A 429 16.82 15.47 1.67
C THR A 429 17.58 14.15 1.76
N LYS A 430 17.08 13.20 2.56
CA LYS A 430 17.67 11.89 2.81
C LYS A 430 16.58 10.90 3.27
N PRO A 431 16.57 9.63 2.79
CA PRO A 431 17.41 9.04 1.73
C PRO A 431 17.25 9.70 0.36
N ALA A 432 18.23 9.46 -0.53
CA ALA A 432 18.08 9.80 -1.93
C ALA A 432 16.85 9.10 -2.55
N PRO A 433 16.23 9.65 -3.61
CA PRO A 433 15.11 8.99 -4.27
C PRO A 433 15.49 7.59 -4.78
N TYR A 434 14.63 6.62 -4.58
CA TYR A 434 14.87 5.23 -5.00
C TYR A 434 14.53 4.98 -6.48
N ASP A 435 14.00 5.98 -7.19
CA ASP A 435 13.79 5.98 -8.65
C ASP A 435 13.92 7.41 -9.19
N LEU A 436 13.91 7.56 -10.52
CA LEU A 436 14.01 8.86 -11.17
C LEU A 436 12.82 9.76 -10.81
N GLN A 437 13.13 10.99 -10.42
CA GLN A 437 12.16 12.05 -10.17
C GLN A 437 12.24 13.09 -11.28
N GLY A 438 11.15 13.27 -12.01
CA GLY A 438 11.17 14.01 -13.24
C GLY A 438 11.98 13.28 -14.33
N ARG A 439 12.09 13.93 -15.47
CA ARG A 439 13.01 13.57 -16.56
C ARG A 439 13.79 14.81 -16.98
N THR A 440 15.01 14.91 -16.48
CA THR A 440 15.90 16.03 -16.76
C THR A 440 16.98 15.62 -17.75
N GLU A 441 17.75 16.58 -18.27
CA GLU A 441 18.90 16.30 -19.14
C GLU A 441 19.96 15.41 -18.48
N ALA A 442 20.09 15.45 -17.14
CA ALA A 442 21.00 14.59 -16.38
C ALA A 442 20.56 13.12 -16.37
N HIS A 443 19.28 12.86 -16.59
CA HIS A 443 18.72 11.51 -16.62
C HIS A 443 18.82 10.86 -18.00
N VAL A 444 19.19 11.58 -19.05
CA VAL A 444 19.35 11.02 -20.39
C VAL A 444 20.53 10.05 -20.43
N ILE A 445 20.40 8.94 -21.18
CA ILE A 445 21.48 7.97 -21.37
C ILE A 445 22.72 8.64 -21.95
N ASP A 446 23.90 8.27 -21.47
CA ASP A 446 25.17 8.91 -21.78
C ASP A 446 26.34 7.89 -21.93
N TYR A 447 26.05 6.73 -22.54
CA TYR A 447 27.04 5.69 -22.81
C TYR A 447 28.21 6.20 -23.65
N THR A 448 27.91 7.11 -24.60
CA THR A 448 28.88 7.89 -25.37
C THR A 448 28.37 9.33 -25.57
N PRO A 449 29.24 10.30 -25.88
CA PRO A 449 28.80 11.67 -26.21
C PRO A 449 27.75 11.71 -27.34
N GLU A 450 27.89 10.85 -28.33
CA GLU A 450 26.95 10.79 -29.47
C GLU A 450 25.58 10.22 -29.05
N ILE A 451 25.55 9.15 -28.27
CA ILE A 451 24.30 8.59 -27.72
C ILE A 451 23.59 9.66 -26.87
N LYS A 452 24.33 10.37 -26.01
CA LYS A 452 23.77 11.46 -25.20
C LYS A 452 23.16 12.56 -26.06
N ARG A 453 23.89 13.00 -27.10
CA ARG A 453 23.41 14.02 -28.02
C ARG A 453 22.12 13.63 -28.72
N LEU A 454 22.05 12.40 -29.27
CA LEU A 454 20.86 11.89 -29.95
C LEU A 454 19.67 11.71 -29.01
N ALA A 455 19.89 11.14 -27.84
CA ALA A 455 18.86 10.93 -26.84
C ALA A 455 18.30 12.25 -26.30
N LEU A 456 19.18 13.26 -26.06
CA LEU A 456 18.79 14.60 -25.64
C LEU A 456 17.99 15.33 -26.73
N ALA A 457 18.43 15.25 -27.99
CA ALA A 457 17.71 15.82 -29.12
C ALA A 457 16.29 15.24 -29.21
N ARG A 458 16.17 13.92 -29.10
CA ARG A 458 14.85 13.24 -29.08
C ARG A 458 14.00 13.66 -27.88
N ALA A 459 14.60 13.74 -26.69
CA ALA A 459 13.87 14.16 -25.49
C ALA A 459 13.28 15.56 -25.65
N LYS A 460 14.02 16.48 -26.30
CA LYS A 460 13.56 17.85 -26.59
C LYS A 460 12.51 17.88 -27.72
N GLU A 461 12.77 17.18 -28.82
CA GLU A 461 11.84 17.10 -29.95
C GLU A 461 10.44 16.58 -29.55
N ARG A 462 10.40 15.58 -28.65
CA ARG A 462 9.16 14.93 -28.21
C ARG A 462 8.61 15.50 -26.90
N ASP A 463 9.15 16.59 -26.41
CA ASP A 463 8.75 17.23 -25.13
C ASP A 463 8.70 16.23 -23.96
N LEU A 464 9.74 15.38 -23.83
CA LEU A 464 9.78 14.34 -22.79
C LEU A 464 10.42 14.80 -21.48
N LEU A 465 11.08 15.98 -21.47
CA LEU A 465 11.70 16.52 -20.26
C LEU A 465 10.63 17.16 -19.37
N ALA A 466 10.63 16.81 -18.10
CA ALA A 466 9.68 17.33 -17.12
C ALA A 466 10.31 17.37 -15.73
N PRO A 467 10.06 18.42 -14.92
CA PRO A 467 10.45 18.41 -13.52
C PRO A 467 9.56 17.47 -12.70
N LEU A 468 9.96 17.15 -11.48
CA LEU A 468 9.07 16.59 -10.50
C LEU A 468 7.94 17.60 -10.23
N PHE A 469 6.72 17.11 -10.02
CA PHE A 469 5.50 17.94 -9.87
C PHE A 469 5.12 18.77 -11.10
N ALA A 470 5.51 18.34 -12.33
CA ALA A 470 4.96 18.93 -13.53
C ALA A 470 3.42 18.84 -13.51
N ALA A 471 2.74 19.98 -13.62
CA ALA A 471 1.28 20.00 -13.58
C ALA A 471 0.67 19.49 -14.90
N PRO A 472 -0.49 18.83 -14.88
CA PRO A 472 -1.24 18.52 -16.09
C PRO A 472 -1.44 19.78 -16.97
N THR A 473 -1.53 19.58 -18.28
CA THR A 473 -1.93 20.61 -19.24
C THR A 473 -3.38 20.40 -19.66
N HIS A 474 -4.01 21.40 -20.27
CA HIS A 474 -5.34 21.23 -20.85
C HIS A 474 -5.34 21.53 -22.35
N ARG A 475 -6.27 20.94 -23.09
CA ARG A 475 -6.34 21.00 -24.55
C ARG A 475 -6.45 22.42 -25.12
N GLY A 476 -7.10 23.32 -24.42
CA GLY A 476 -7.28 24.71 -24.84
C GLY A 476 -6.21 25.66 -24.30
N ASN A 477 -5.05 25.18 -23.85
CA ASN A 477 -4.02 26.07 -23.33
C ASN A 477 -3.47 27.00 -24.41
N LYS A 478 -3.25 28.27 -24.06
CA LYS A 478 -2.81 29.34 -25.00
C LYS A 478 -1.38 29.13 -25.52
N GLU A 479 -0.59 28.31 -24.85
CA GLU A 479 0.81 28.02 -25.19
C GLU A 479 0.93 26.89 -26.21
N GLY A 480 -0.17 26.24 -26.60
CA GLY A 480 -0.17 25.11 -27.54
C GLY A 480 0.58 23.89 -27.03
N LYS A 481 0.80 23.76 -25.71
CA LYS A 481 1.50 22.62 -25.13
C LYS A 481 0.68 21.34 -25.20
N GLY A 482 1.35 20.26 -25.54
CA GLY A 482 0.81 18.90 -25.48
C GLY A 482 0.63 18.39 -24.04
N PRO A 483 0.39 17.08 -23.88
CA PRO A 483 0.28 16.45 -22.55
C PRO A 483 1.52 16.68 -21.69
N ALA A 484 1.35 17.08 -20.45
CA ALA A 484 2.47 17.16 -19.50
C ALA A 484 2.92 15.77 -19.08
N ASN A 485 4.23 15.54 -18.99
CA ASN A 485 4.78 14.30 -18.47
C ASN A 485 4.87 14.34 -16.94
N ILE A 486 3.99 13.62 -16.25
CA ILE A 486 4.08 13.42 -14.80
C ILE A 486 5.10 12.29 -14.55
N CYS A 487 6.19 12.60 -13.89
CA CYS A 487 7.30 11.68 -13.62
C CYS A 487 7.73 11.72 -12.15
N PRO A 488 7.65 10.62 -11.40
CA PRO A 488 7.13 9.30 -11.80
C PRO A 488 5.67 9.34 -12.23
N GLY A 489 5.27 8.38 -13.08
CA GLY A 489 3.96 8.40 -13.75
C GLY A 489 2.77 8.43 -12.80
N GLY A 490 1.77 9.27 -13.13
CA GLY A 490 0.63 9.65 -12.28
C GLY A 490 -0.07 8.49 -11.57
N GLY A 491 -0.87 7.68 -12.27
CA GLY A 491 -1.67 6.64 -11.63
C GLY A 491 -0.88 5.59 -10.84
N GLY A 492 0.32 5.24 -11.29
CA GLY A 492 1.18 4.23 -10.66
C GLY A 492 2.33 4.82 -9.82
N GLY A 493 2.83 6.00 -10.18
CA GLY A 493 4.06 6.53 -9.61
C GLY A 493 5.23 5.56 -9.80
N ALA A 494 6.26 5.68 -8.98
CA ALA A 494 7.38 4.73 -8.96
C ALA A 494 7.00 3.40 -8.28
N ASN A 495 6.07 3.43 -7.34
CA ASN A 495 5.57 2.25 -6.63
C ASN A 495 4.10 2.44 -6.24
N ILE A 496 3.21 1.59 -6.71
CA ILE A 496 1.79 1.59 -6.31
C ILE A 496 1.38 0.31 -5.59
N THR A 497 1.82 -0.84 -6.06
CA THR A 497 1.33 -2.14 -5.58
C THR A 497 2.44 -3.14 -5.28
N GLY A 498 3.69 -2.77 -5.49
CA GLY A 498 4.84 -3.56 -5.05
C GLY A 498 5.18 -3.23 -3.60
N PRO A 499 4.56 -3.90 -2.62
CA PRO A 499 4.80 -3.54 -1.23
C PRO A 499 6.27 -3.74 -0.87
N PRO A 500 6.88 -2.77 -0.18
CA PRO A 500 8.25 -2.88 0.28
C PRO A 500 8.40 -3.96 1.34
N ALA A 501 9.60 -4.43 1.54
CA ALA A 501 9.98 -5.27 2.67
C ALA A 501 11.09 -4.59 3.47
N ALA A 502 11.21 -4.93 4.74
CA ALA A 502 12.30 -4.43 5.57
C ALA A 502 12.92 -5.55 6.40
N ASP A 503 14.17 -5.39 6.74
CA ASP A 503 14.85 -6.21 7.73
C ASP A 503 15.04 -5.40 9.02
N PRO A 504 14.18 -5.58 10.02
CA PRO A 504 14.24 -4.80 11.25
C PRO A 504 15.49 -5.10 12.10
N GLN A 505 16.20 -6.18 11.82
CA GLN A 505 17.44 -6.52 12.54
C GLN A 505 18.62 -5.67 12.06
N SER A 506 18.65 -5.36 10.76
CA SER A 506 19.72 -4.56 10.15
C SER A 506 19.33 -3.10 9.89
N GLY A 507 18.04 -2.76 9.98
CA GLY A 507 17.55 -1.42 9.65
C GLY A 507 17.47 -1.14 8.15
N ILE A 508 17.39 -2.18 7.31
CA ILE A 508 17.38 -2.04 5.84
C ILE A 508 15.95 -2.15 5.31
N ILE A 509 15.58 -1.23 4.41
CA ILE A 509 14.36 -1.29 3.61
C ILE A 509 14.70 -1.69 2.17
N PHE A 510 13.89 -2.57 1.59
CA PHE A 510 13.95 -2.98 0.20
C PHE A 510 12.72 -2.46 -0.53
N VAL A 511 12.93 -1.66 -1.58
CA VAL A 511 11.84 -1.05 -2.35
C VAL A 511 11.96 -1.48 -3.80
N ALA A 512 10.90 -2.06 -4.33
CA ALA A 512 10.79 -2.29 -5.76
C ALA A 512 10.13 -1.09 -6.43
N SER A 513 10.62 -0.67 -7.60
CA SER A 513 10.08 0.45 -8.36
C SER A 513 10.07 0.21 -9.86
N THR A 514 9.27 1.02 -10.55
CA THR A 514 9.17 1.07 -12.02
C THR A 514 9.41 2.49 -12.48
N SER A 515 10.44 2.67 -13.29
CA SER A 515 10.72 3.98 -13.92
C SER A 515 9.74 4.24 -15.06
N GLY A 516 9.16 5.42 -15.09
CA GLY A 516 8.25 5.83 -16.15
C GLY A 516 7.56 7.15 -15.89
N CYS A 517 6.92 7.68 -16.93
CA CYS A 517 6.09 8.89 -16.85
C CYS A 517 4.72 8.61 -17.44
N SER A 518 3.74 9.38 -17.02
CA SER A 518 2.39 9.38 -17.62
C SER A 518 2.13 10.72 -18.29
N PRO A 519 1.97 10.75 -19.62
CA PRO A 519 1.51 11.95 -20.29
C PRO A 519 0.06 12.24 -19.88
N THR A 520 -0.18 13.41 -19.31
CA THR A 520 -1.49 13.80 -18.77
C THR A 520 -1.98 15.09 -19.43
N LEU A 521 -3.12 14.97 -20.10
CA LEU A 521 -3.83 16.07 -20.75
C LEU A 521 -5.25 16.13 -20.18
N LEU A 522 -5.72 17.32 -19.85
CA LEU A 522 -7.10 17.57 -19.46
C LEU A 522 -7.91 18.07 -20.65
N ALA A 523 -9.19 17.77 -20.63
CA ALA A 523 -10.19 18.30 -21.54
C ALA A 523 -11.43 18.74 -20.73
N ASP A 524 -12.35 19.46 -21.35
CA ASP A 524 -13.62 19.79 -20.72
C ASP A 524 -14.32 18.50 -20.25
N ALA A 525 -14.74 18.49 -19.01
CA ALA A 525 -15.45 17.36 -18.42
C ALA A 525 -16.80 17.15 -19.08
N LYS A 526 -17.20 15.89 -19.29
CA LYS A 526 -18.48 15.49 -19.88
C LYS A 526 -19.16 14.48 -18.99
N GLU A 527 -20.48 14.59 -18.84
CA GLU A 527 -21.29 13.68 -18.02
C GLU A 527 -21.13 12.21 -18.45
N LYS A 528 -21.00 11.95 -19.74
CA LYS A 528 -20.77 10.60 -20.26
C LYS A 528 -19.45 9.94 -19.82
N ASP A 529 -18.50 10.74 -19.35
CA ASP A 529 -17.22 10.21 -18.86
C ASP A 529 -17.36 9.60 -17.46
N ASN A 530 -18.56 9.68 -16.87
CA ASN A 530 -18.92 9.17 -15.57
C ASN A 530 -20.08 8.17 -15.67
N ASP A 531 -19.76 6.91 -15.98
CA ASP A 531 -20.72 5.86 -16.38
C ASP A 531 -21.84 5.58 -15.37
N LYS A 532 -21.63 5.86 -14.10
CA LYS A 532 -22.51 5.40 -13.03
C LYS A 532 -23.18 6.52 -12.25
N MET A 533 -22.82 7.78 -12.50
CA MET A 533 -23.25 8.89 -11.68
C MET A 533 -23.94 9.96 -12.54
N THR A 534 -25.14 10.35 -12.16
CA THR A 534 -25.99 11.28 -12.88
C THR A 534 -26.44 12.44 -12.00
N GLY A 535 -26.79 13.57 -12.61
CA GLY A 535 -27.42 14.71 -11.90
C GLY A 535 -26.50 15.43 -10.93
N THR A 536 -25.22 15.61 -11.28
CA THR A 536 -24.20 16.19 -10.40
C THR A 536 -23.51 17.38 -11.03
N THR A 537 -22.86 18.19 -10.19
CA THR A 537 -22.03 19.30 -10.65
C THR A 537 -20.76 18.77 -11.29
N LEU A 538 -20.58 19.06 -12.58
CA LEU A 538 -19.37 18.63 -13.29
C LEU A 538 -18.16 19.44 -12.83
N SER A 539 -17.02 18.78 -12.71
CA SER A 539 -15.73 19.43 -12.68
C SER A 539 -15.50 20.16 -14.01
N MET A 540 -14.77 21.27 -13.97
CA MET A 540 -14.47 22.01 -15.20
C MET A 540 -13.64 21.17 -16.19
N PHE A 541 -12.69 20.42 -15.69
CA PHE A 541 -11.80 19.59 -16.49
C PHE A 541 -11.71 18.15 -15.95
N ALA A 542 -11.46 17.23 -16.86
CA ALA A 542 -11.17 15.81 -16.56
C ALA A 542 -10.07 15.30 -17.50
N VAL A 543 -9.48 14.15 -17.17
CA VAL A 543 -8.45 13.53 -18.01
C VAL A 543 -9.03 13.20 -19.38
N ALA A 544 -8.38 13.71 -20.43
CA ALA A 544 -8.71 13.38 -21.83
C ALA A 544 -8.36 11.92 -22.11
N ARG A 545 -9.38 11.06 -22.25
CA ARG A 545 -9.20 9.63 -22.52
C ARG A 545 -9.26 9.35 -24.02
N GLY A 546 -8.49 8.35 -24.43
CA GLY A 546 -8.54 7.81 -25.78
C GLY A 546 -7.93 8.69 -26.88
N GLU A 547 -7.24 9.75 -26.50
CA GLU A 547 -6.70 10.74 -27.44
C GLU A 547 -5.17 10.86 -27.40
N GLY A 548 -4.48 9.92 -26.78
CA GLY A 548 -3.05 9.74 -27.02
C GLY A 548 -2.84 9.35 -28.48
N ALA A 549 -1.92 10.02 -29.19
CA ALA A 549 -1.48 9.50 -30.48
C ALA A 549 -1.11 8.02 -30.30
N PRO A 550 -1.55 7.14 -31.22
CA PRO A 550 -1.13 5.75 -31.14
C PRO A 550 0.40 5.72 -31.04
N PRO A 551 0.98 4.77 -30.28
CA PRO A 551 2.42 4.69 -30.16
C PRO A 551 3.03 4.74 -31.56
N ALA A 552 3.95 5.69 -31.79
CA ALA A 552 4.60 5.84 -33.06
C ALA A 552 5.18 4.48 -33.47
N LYS A 553 4.88 4.04 -34.72
CA LYS A 553 5.50 2.82 -35.21
C LYS A 553 7.02 2.97 -35.11
N PRO A 554 7.73 1.94 -34.65
CA PRO A 554 9.19 1.98 -34.63
C PRO A 554 9.72 2.40 -36.00
N ASP A 555 10.51 3.46 -36.04
CA ASP A 555 11.22 3.87 -37.24
C ASP A 555 12.48 3.00 -37.37
N PRO A 556 12.59 2.13 -38.36
CA PRO A 556 13.77 1.29 -38.56
C PRO A 556 15.07 2.10 -38.75
N SER A 557 14.97 3.35 -39.21
CA SER A 557 16.11 4.23 -39.46
C SER A 557 16.56 4.97 -38.17
N ASP A 558 15.81 4.86 -37.10
CA ASP A 558 16.12 5.52 -35.85
C ASP A 558 17.39 4.95 -35.21
N PRO A 559 18.47 5.73 -35.07
CA PRO A 559 19.75 5.25 -34.52
C PRO A 559 19.63 4.76 -33.05
N LEU A 560 18.63 5.21 -32.29
CA LEU A 560 18.38 4.75 -30.92
C LEU A 560 17.40 3.54 -30.89
N ASN A 561 17.08 2.96 -32.03
CA ASN A 561 16.26 1.75 -32.05
C ASN A 561 17.01 0.59 -31.37
N GLY A 562 16.34 -0.16 -30.53
CA GLY A 562 16.94 -1.20 -29.69
C GLY A 562 17.39 -0.75 -28.30
N PHE A 563 17.45 0.56 -28.00
CA PHE A 563 17.60 1.03 -26.63
C PHE A 563 16.29 0.84 -25.88
N PRO A 564 16.29 0.26 -24.67
CA PRO A 564 15.07 0.05 -23.89
C PRO A 564 14.36 1.35 -23.46
N ASP A 565 15.11 2.42 -23.24
CA ASP A 565 14.64 3.78 -23.01
C ASP A 565 15.76 4.76 -23.39
N ILE A 566 15.40 6.04 -23.61
CA ILE A 566 16.38 7.13 -23.78
C ILE A 566 16.77 7.77 -22.43
N PHE A 567 16.19 7.35 -21.34
CA PHE A 567 16.53 7.73 -19.99
C PHE A 567 17.20 6.58 -19.26
N LYS A 568 18.06 6.91 -18.28
CA LYS A 568 18.87 5.93 -17.54
C LYS A 568 18.03 4.90 -16.82
N GLY A 569 18.41 3.63 -16.95
CA GLY A 569 17.80 2.49 -16.25
C GLY A 569 18.37 2.27 -14.85
N PRO A 570 17.99 1.14 -14.25
CA PRO A 570 17.07 0.10 -14.71
C PRO A 570 15.62 0.56 -14.79
N LEU A 571 14.83 -0.04 -15.70
CA LEU A 571 13.40 0.30 -15.89
C LEU A 571 12.52 -0.25 -14.78
N GLY A 572 12.84 -1.43 -14.30
CA GLY A 572 12.33 -2.01 -13.07
C GLY A 572 13.51 -2.34 -12.16
N ARG A 573 13.44 -1.95 -10.91
CA ARG A 573 14.57 -2.08 -9.98
C ARG A 573 14.15 -2.45 -8.57
N ILE A 574 15.09 -2.98 -7.81
CA ILE A 574 14.99 -3.12 -6.36
C ILE A 574 16.14 -2.34 -5.75
N THR A 575 15.83 -1.44 -4.82
CA THR A 575 16.80 -0.62 -4.11
C THR A 575 16.80 -1.02 -2.63
N ALA A 576 17.98 -1.29 -2.07
CA ALA A 576 18.17 -1.47 -0.63
C ALA A 576 18.69 -0.17 -0.02
N ILE A 577 18.03 0.27 1.04
CA ILE A 577 18.32 1.53 1.73
C ILE A 577 18.59 1.22 3.20
N ASP A 578 19.76 1.59 3.69
CA ASP A 578 20.08 1.53 5.12
C ASP A 578 19.45 2.73 5.84
N MET A 579 18.44 2.49 6.64
CA MET A 579 17.73 3.54 7.37
C MET A 579 18.46 3.99 8.65
N ASN A 580 19.60 3.41 8.99
CA ASN A 580 20.48 3.95 10.03
C ASN A 580 21.32 5.11 9.48
N THR A 581 21.64 5.06 8.20
CA THR A 581 22.48 6.06 7.53
C THR A 581 21.71 6.89 6.49
N GLY A 582 20.61 6.36 5.96
CA GLY A 582 19.86 6.91 4.83
C GLY A 582 20.58 6.78 3.49
N GLU A 583 21.55 5.88 3.38
CA GLU A 583 22.28 5.63 2.15
C GLU A 583 21.74 4.43 1.39
N HIS A 584 21.82 4.46 0.07
CA HIS A 584 21.57 3.30 -0.76
C HIS A 584 22.73 2.30 -0.65
N LEU A 585 22.45 1.05 -0.26
CA LEU A 585 23.46 0.00 -0.19
C LEU A 585 23.74 -0.58 -1.57
N TRP A 586 22.66 -0.86 -2.31
CA TRP A 586 22.72 -1.38 -3.66
C TRP A 586 21.41 -1.12 -4.39
N MET A 587 21.49 -1.16 -5.73
CA MET A 587 20.35 -1.13 -6.64
C MET A 587 20.57 -2.17 -7.73
N ILE A 588 19.59 -3.02 -7.96
CA ILE A 588 19.64 -4.08 -8.97
C ILE A 588 18.42 -4.03 -9.89
N PRO A 589 18.53 -4.53 -11.13
CA PRO A 589 17.38 -4.75 -11.99
C PRO A 589 16.37 -5.71 -11.35
N HIS A 590 15.09 -5.41 -11.46
CA HIS A 590 14.01 -6.31 -11.09
C HIS A 590 13.67 -7.25 -12.25
N GLY A 591 13.92 -8.55 -12.07
CA GLY A 591 13.84 -9.54 -13.16
C GLY A 591 14.93 -9.35 -14.22
N ASP A 592 14.78 -10.01 -15.35
CA ASP A 592 15.71 -9.91 -16.47
C ASP A 592 15.03 -9.29 -17.69
N THR A 593 15.68 -8.35 -18.35
CA THR A 593 15.24 -7.84 -19.66
C THR A 593 15.09 -9.03 -20.63
N ALA A 594 14.05 -9.02 -21.45
CA ALA A 594 13.86 -10.08 -22.44
C ALA A 594 15.09 -10.24 -23.34
N GLN A 595 15.50 -11.48 -23.65
CA GLN A 595 16.72 -11.75 -24.40
C GLN A 595 16.76 -10.97 -25.73
N ALA A 596 15.66 -10.94 -26.47
CA ALA A 596 15.59 -10.19 -27.72
C ALA A 596 15.87 -8.67 -27.56
N ALA A 597 15.44 -8.07 -26.43
CA ALA A 597 15.72 -6.67 -26.17
C ALA A 597 17.17 -6.45 -25.73
N GLN A 598 17.76 -7.37 -24.97
CA GLN A 598 19.20 -7.34 -24.65
C GLN A 598 20.05 -7.44 -25.90
N ASP A 599 19.70 -8.34 -26.82
CA ASP A 599 20.39 -8.53 -28.10
C ASP A 599 20.24 -7.30 -28.98
N ALA A 600 19.06 -6.72 -29.08
CA ALA A 600 18.81 -5.49 -29.83
C ALA A 600 19.66 -4.32 -29.33
N PHE A 601 19.74 -4.14 -28.00
CA PHE A 601 20.56 -3.12 -27.38
C PHE A 601 22.07 -3.36 -27.65
N LYS A 602 22.54 -4.58 -27.41
CA LYS A 602 23.95 -4.97 -27.61
C LYS A 602 24.41 -4.83 -29.05
N ASN A 603 23.53 -5.16 -30.00
CA ASN A 603 23.84 -5.16 -31.43
C ASN A 603 23.58 -3.80 -32.12
N ASN A 604 23.13 -2.79 -31.38
CA ASN A 604 22.97 -1.45 -31.93
C ASN A 604 24.33 -0.89 -32.35
N ALA A 605 24.39 -0.26 -33.53
CA ALA A 605 25.64 0.27 -34.09
C ALA A 605 26.35 1.29 -33.17
N LEU A 606 25.57 2.09 -32.44
CA LEU A 606 26.10 3.07 -31.48
C LEU A 606 26.74 2.43 -30.25
N MET A 607 26.45 1.16 -29.97
CA MET A 607 27.01 0.40 -28.86
C MET A 607 28.29 -0.35 -29.24
N LYS A 608 28.75 -0.26 -30.49
CA LYS A 608 29.99 -0.90 -30.94
C LYS A 608 31.20 -0.40 -30.10
N GLY A 609 31.86 -1.33 -29.41
CA GLY A 609 33.00 -1.01 -28.54
C GLY A 609 32.60 -0.44 -27.16
N VAL A 610 31.32 -0.35 -26.84
CA VAL A 610 30.83 0.10 -25.53
C VAL A 610 30.52 -1.12 -24.66
N THR A 611 31.07 -1.14 -23.45
CA THR A 611 30.71 -2.13 -22.42
C THR A 611 29.61 -1.52 -21.55
N ALA A 612 28.44 -2.17 -21.52
CA ALA A 612 27.31 -1.77 -20.71
C ALA A 612 26.54 -2.99 -20.20
N ASP A 613 25.89 -2.87 -19.06
CA ASP A 613 24.95 -3.88 -18.60
C ASP A 613 23.74 -3.90 -19.54
N THR A 614 23.39 -5.09 -20.02
CA THR A 614 22.24 -5.30 -20.89
C THR A 614 20.95 -5.60 -20.15
N ASN A 615 21.04 -5.84 -18.82
CA ASN A 615 19.87 -6.06 -17.99
C ASN A 615 19.31 -4.74 -17.44
N TRP A 616 18.25 -4.25 -18.06
CA TRP A 616 17.52 -3.07 -17.62
C TRP A 616 16.34 -3.39 -16.69
N GLY A 617 16.18 -4.65 -16.29
CA GLY A 617 15.02 -5.12 -15.53
C GLY A 617 13.73 -5.05 -16.32
N ARG A 618 12.62 -5.23 -15.64
CA ARG A 618 11.29 -5.17 -16.24
C ARG A 618 10.41 -4.16 -15.53
N ARG A 619 9.67 -3.36 -16.30
CA ARG A 619 8.58 -2.57 -15.76
C ARG A 619 7.50 -3.49 -15.17
N GLY A 620 6.88 -3.06 -14.11
CA GLY A 620 5.81 -3.77 -13.43
C GLY A 620 6.01 -3.80 -11.91
N THR A 621 5.02 -4.31 -11.22
CA THR A 621 5.06 -4.42 -9.76
C THR A 621 5.89 -5.64 -9.34
N ALA A 622 6.67 -5.49 -8.28
CA ALA A 622 7.40 -6.57 -7.65
C ALA A 622 6.88 -6.82 -6.24
N ALA A 623 6.54 -8.06 -5.97
CA ALA A 623 6.26 -8.49 -4.60
C ALA A 623 7.57 -8.79 -3.88
N LEU A 624 7.73 -8.26 -2.68
CA LEU A 624 8.89 -8.47 -1.81
C LEU A 624 8.46 -9.06 -0.47
N ALA A 625 9.29 -9.95 0.07
CA ALA A 625 9.26 -10.39 1.46
C ALA A 625 10.68 -10.66 1.92
N ALA A 626 11.00 -10.29 3.15
CA ALA A 626 12.31 -10.55 3.74
C ALA A 626 12.23 -11.70 4.75
N THR A 627 13.25 -12.54 4.75
CA THR A 627 13.46 -13.53 5.82
C THR A 627 14.74 -13.17 6.59
N SER A 628 15.07 -13.95 7.62
CA SER A 628 16.35 -13.76 8.32
C SER A 628 17.55 -13.83 7.37
N THR A 629 17.48 -14.65 6.31
CA THR A 629 18.59 -14.96 5.41
C THR A 629 18.47 -14.34 4.01
N LEU A 630 17.27 -14.15 3.49
CA LEU A 630 17.03 -13.82 2.09
C LEU A 630 16.04 -12.64 1.92
N LEU A 631 16.20 -11.91 0.84
CA LEU A 631 15.13 -11.15 0.24
C LEU A 631 14.50 -12.00 -0.88
N LEU A 632 13.19 -12.22 -0.80
CA LEU A 632 12.39 -12.91 -1.79
C LEU A 632 11.75 -11.92 -2.75
N SER A 633 11.79 -12.21 -4.05
CA SER A 633 11.14 -11.41 -5.08
C SER A 633 10.58 -12.33 -6.17
N ALA A 634 9.46 -11.94 -6.78
CA ALA A 634 8.93 -12.63 -7.95
C ALA A 634 9.13 -11.78 -9.21
N GLY A 635 9.57 -12.39 -10.30
CA GLY A 635 9.87 -11.69 -11.55
C GLY A 635 10.00 -12.63 -12.73
N GLN A 636 10.44 -12.13 -13.87
CA GLN A 636 10.67 -12.92 -15.08
C GLN A 636 12.15 -13.01 -15.40
N THR A 637 12.56 -14.15 -15.94
CA THR A 637 13.86 -14.36 -16.56
C THR A 637 13.90 -13.85 -18.01
N ALA A 638 15.09 -13.84 -18.63
CA ALA A 638 15.29 -13.32 -19.98
C ALA A 638 14.45 -14.05 -21.06
N ASP A 639 14.09 -15.30 -20.83
CA ASP A 639 13.20 -16.10 -21.66
C ASP A 639 11.70 -15.92 -21.36
N ASN A 640 11.35 -14.86 -20.63
CA ASN A 640 9.98 -14.46 -20.25
C ASN A 640 9.26 -15.43 -19.30
N ARG A 641 9.95 -16.36 -18.67
CA ARG A 641 9.34 -17.29 -17.70
C ARG A 641 9.27 -16.70 -16.30
N PRO A 642 8.14 -16.85 -15.59
CA PRO A 642 8.02 -16.45 -14.20
C PRO A 642 8.93 -17.26 -13.28
N HIS A 643 9.58 -16.59 -12.33
CA HIS A 643 10.43 -17.18 -11.30
C HIS A 643 10.24 -16.53 -9.95
N LEU A 644 10.43 -17.29 -8.90
CA LEU A 644 10.71 -16.80 -7.56
C LEU A 644 12.23 -16.69 -7.41
N PHE A 645 12.72 -15.53 -7.00
CA PHE A 645 14.12 -15.23 -6.81
C PHE A 645 14.47 -15.14 -5.33
N ALA A 646 15.66 -15.67 -4.98
CA ALA A 646 16.33 -15.40 -3.72
C ALA A 646 17.47 -14.41 -3.96
N ILE A 647 17.52 -13.36 -3.16
CA ILE A 647 18.49 -12.29 -3.26
C ILE A 647 19.21 -12.19 -1.91
N ASP A 648 20.52 -12.12 -1.93
CA ASP A 648 21.34 -11.81 -0.75
C ASP A 648 21.06 -10.37 -0.29
N LYS A 649 20.59 -10.19 0.92
CA LYS A 649 20.15 -8.90 1.46
C LYS A 649 21.26 -7.85 1.54
N LYS A 650 22.52 -8.28 1.72
CA LYS A 650 23.67 -7.38 1.89
C LYS A 650 24.22 -6.89 0.56
N THR A 651 24.23 -7.76 -0.45
CA THR A 651 24.93 -7.50 -1.71
C THR A 651 24.02 -7.26 -2.90
N GLY A 652 22.72 -7.57 -2.80
CA GLY A 652 21.79 -7.56 -3.94
C GLY A 652 22.01 -8.70 -4.93
N LYS A 653 22.96 -9.60 -4.69
CA LYS A 653 23.24 -10.70 -5.61
C LYS A 653 22.09 -11.72 -5.59
N ARG A 654 21.59 -12.10 -6.78
CA ARG A 654 20.67 -13.22 -6.92
C ARG A 654 21.41 -14.52 -6.61
N VAL A 655 20.99 -15.24 -5.57
CA VAL A 655 21.59 -16.50 -5.09
C VAL A 655 20.74 -17.71 -5.40
N GLY A 656 19.50 -17.52 -5.87
CA GLY A 656 18.62 -18.59 -6.28
C GLY A 656 17.52 -18.11 -7.23
N ALA A 657 17.03 -19.03 -8.07
CA ALA A 657 15.91 -18.80 -8.98
C ALA A 657 15.15 -20.12 -9.20
N VAL A 658 13.87 -20.13 -8.90
CA VAL A 658 13.01 -21.32 -9.07
C VAL A 658 11.85 -20.96 -9.99
N PRO A 659 11.59 -21.75 -11.06
CA PRO A 659 10.45 -21.51 -11.93
C PRO A 659 9.12 -21.53 -11.17
N THR A 660 8.26 -20.60 -11.50
CA THR A 660 6.88 -20.55 -11.01
C THR A 660 5.92 -20.45 -12.18
N ARG A 661 4.62 -20.71 -11.94
CA ARG A 661 3.59 -20.52 -12.98
C ARG A 661 3.09 -19.08 -13.06
N VAL A 662 3.46 -18.26 -12.07
CA VAL A 662 2.86 -16.91 -11.88
C VAL A 662 3.89 -15.93 -11.34
N LEU A 663 3.57 -14.66 -11.54
CA LEU A 663 4.34 -13.52 -11.06
C LEU A 663 3.77 -13.06 -9.74
N GLY A 664 3.72 -13.45 -8.66
CA GLY A 664 3.19 -12.88 -7.41
C GLY A 664 3.35 -11.35 -7.31
N GLN A 665 2.50 -10.60 -8.00
CA GLN A 665 2.71 -9.16 -8.19
C GLN A 665 2.37 -8.32 -6.95
N TYR A 666 1.40 -8.75 -6.16
CA TYR A 666 0.82 -7.91 -5.10
C TYR A 666 1.29 -8.27 -3.68
N GLY A 667 2.10 -9.28 -3.54
CA GLY A 667 2.65 -9.68 -2.25
C GLY A 667 3.30 -11.05 -2.30
N LEU A 668 4.10 -11.34 -1.31
CA LEU A 668 4.64 -12.64 -0.95
C LEU A 668 4.48 -12.80 0.56
N MET A 669 4.28 -14.01 1.03
CA MET A 669 4.34 -14.33 2.44
C MET A 669 5.04 -15.66 2.67
N THR A 670 5.50 -15.88 3.90
CA THR A 670 6.07 -17.15 4.32
C THR A 670 5.58 -17.49 5.71
N TYR A 671 5.37 -18.78 5.97
CA TYR A 671 4.96 -19.29 7.28
C TYR A 671 5.62 -20.65 7.57
N LEU A 672 5.61 -21.05 8.83
CA LEU A 672 6.04 -22.36 9.27
C LEU A 672 4.85 -23.15 9.79
N HIS A 673 4.54 -24.28 9.16
CA HIS A 673 3.47 -25.17 9.59
C HIS A 673 4.01 -26.58 9.80
N GLN A 674 3.82 -27.16 10.99
CA GLN A 674 4.29 -28.50 11.37
C GLN A 674 5.77 -28.74 11.04
N GLY A 675 6.62 -27.74 11.31
CA GLY A 675 8.07 -27.82 11.09
C GLY A 675 8.52 -27.61 9.64
N LYS A 676 7.62 -27.35 8.70
CA LYS A 676 7.93 -27.10 7.28
C LYS A 676 7.64 -25.65 6.93
N GLN A 677 8.62 -24.98 6.32
CA GLN A 677 8.46 -23.59 5.84
C GLN A 677 7.85 -23.57 4.44
N TYR A 678 6.87 -22.69 4.25
CA TYR A 678 6.16 -22.47 3.00
C TYR A 678 6.33 -21.03 2.52
N ILE A 679 6.39 -20.81 1.20
CA ILE A 679 6.34 -19.51 0.55
C ILE A 679 5.10 -19.46 -0.34
N VAL A 680 4.23 -18.49 -0.15
CA VAL A 680 2.97 -18.33 -0.90
C VAL A 680 3.12 -17.20 -1.91
N LEU A 681 2.76 -17.49 -3.16
CA LEU A 681 2.67 -16.55 -4.27
C LEU A 681 1.21 -16.40 -4.69
N PRO A 682 0.60 -15.22 -4.50
CA PRO A 682 -0.71 -14.94 -5.07
C PRO A 682 -0.67 -14.94 -6.60
N ARG A 683 -1.74 -15.43 -7.19
CA ARG A 683 -2.00 -15.38 -8.64
C ARG A 683 -3.44 -14.95 -8.90
N ASN A 684 -3.75 -14.59 -10.13
CA ASN A 684 -5.15 -14.37 -10.50
C ASN A 684 -5.93 -15.66 -10.21
N GLY A 685 -6.94 -15.54 -9.37
CA GLY A 685 -7.82 -16.64 -8.97
C GLY A 685 -7.26 -17.62 -7.95
N GLY A 686 -6.13 -17.37 -7.29
CA GLY A 686 -5.65 -18.31 -6.29
C GLY A 686 -4.22 -18.12 -5.81
N TYR A 687 -3.59 -19.24 -5.40
CA TYR A 687 -2.24 -19.27 -4.84
C TYR A 687 -1.42 -20.42 -5.40
N THR A 688 -0.11 -20.20 -5.53
CA THR A 688 0.89 -21.27 -5.69
C THR A 688 1.79 -21.22 -4.46
N THR A 689 2.00 -22.36 -3.82
CA THR A 689 2.79 -22.45 -2.59
C THR A 689 4.00 -23.36 -2.80
N MET A 690 5.16 -22.84 -2.44
CA MET A 690 6.45 -23.50 -2.59
C MET A 690 6.97 -23.96 -1.24
N ALA A 691 7.64 -25.11 -1.19
CA ALA A 691 8.34 -25.62 0.00
C ALA A 691 9.52 -26.50 -0.40
N LEU A 692 10.37 -26.82 0.57
CA LEU A 692 11.39 -27.87 0.40
C LEU A 692 10.70 -29.24 0.21
N PRO A 693 11.32 -30.17 -0.54
CA PRO A 693 10.80 -31.53 -0.75
C PRO A 693 10.44 -32.28 0.52
#